data_c3ca6cc57282b541f71784633508d663
#
_entry.id   c3ca6cc57282b541f71784633508d663
#
_cell.length_a   1.000
_cell.length_b   1.000
_cell.length_c   1.000
_cell.angle_alpha   90.00
_cell.angle_beta   90.00
_cell.angle_gamma   90.00
#
_symmetry.space_group_name_H-M   'P 1'
#
loop_
_entity.id
_entity.type
_entity.pdbx_description
1 polymer ?
#
loop_
_entity_poly.entity_id
_entity_poly.type
_entity_poly.pdbx_seq_one_letter_code
_entity_poly.pdbx_strand_id
1 'polypeptide(L)'
;MKLKKIAQVVSLICIAGPVAAQETPTPPQKVEKVEVTGSSIKRVQSEGALPIQVITKADIDRAGITSAEQLLETVSANASGAYNLAAQQGFVTSFAPGRQFNNGQSAANLRGLGFGSTLVLLNGRRISTHGLAGKSVDLNSIPLAAVDRVEILKDGASAIYGTDAIGGVINFILKKDYAGAELTAFGDVTQHGGGNIYRASLLAGMGSLATDRYNVMTSITFDKNEKLRSLDRDFARNGFQPDRGLSPDTTGTPFATLRTGGGTALASAFRVAGNNTLFTRVNLLSLLGKCDSIPGMSQYQAALWGNPSQAISCAYDYGKDTVLQQPVERVNYLGRANFVLSADHTAFVEVVGSRTKSNQEFVGSQFTVDTFYPAGGAYYLDLSPYISTFDKTKKLRLRWRCIECGPRTQETQANAYRVLAGLEGNFSGWDYKLAASGAGSKADTTLVNGYVFSDAFNAAMLTGKINPFLMPGQTQTAEALALIDSTRANGTKLFGGETTLAQLDGAVSGELFALPAGPLASAFGFDLRRESYRFRPDAGVSTADIKDAGGDPALNKATRDIKALYAELSIPVLKEVEVQLAVRRDDYSKIGSTTNPKIAIRFQPTKSLLFRASANTGFHAPDYPQLYTGQTEGILNNATLDPACPQSLVAQNACIDKWNTLSGGNPNLKPEKSRQWTLGFVAAPVDWVNVSVDYWNIKRKNLIVSLDPRDVLANYAVLGSNVIRDANGAIKDITGGFINASGDQVKGVDIGLNVNGNYGAAKWSASIDGTYLNSFKAHLLENQPFTEYVGEFGNGSFTDLYVRWKHYAKVTWTEGPWSTTLSQRYTQGYKDEVPLGTVPPGFDPKVKSYTLYNLSATYTGFNHISITGGIKNLFDTKPPFTAHNVDDVGGTGWDARVGDPRGRAFTLSVNYKF
;
A
#
# COMPACT_ATOMS: atom_id res chain seq x y z
N MET A 1 13.91 17.99 27.13
CA MET A 1 13.41 19.37 26.88
C MET A 1 12.18 19.41 25.96
N LYS A 2 11.50 18.29 25.67
CA LYS A 2 10.34 18.21 24.75
C LYS A 2 8.97 18.06 25.44
N LEU A 3 8.92 17.68 26.70
CA LEU A 3 7.66 17.57 27.47
C LEU A 3 7.06 18.92 27.92
N LYS A 4 7.86 19.97 28.03
CA LYS A 4 7.37 21.31 28.45
C LYS A 4 6.47 22.02 27.42
N LYS A 5 6.56 21.69 26.14
CA LYS A 5 5.73 22.31 25.10
C LYS A 5 4.31 21.71 24.99
N ILE A 6 4.13 20.47 25.43
CA ILE A 6 2.79 19.82 25.46
C ILE A 6 1.99 20.31 26.68
N ALA A 7 2.65 20.54 27.81
CA ALA A 7 2.01 21.07 29.00
C ALA A 7 1.48 22.51 28.84
N GLN A 8 2.09 23.33 27.98
CA GLN A 8 1.61 24.69 27.73
C GLN A 8 0.37 24.79 26.83
N VAL A 9 0.10 23.80 25.99
CA VAL A 9 -1.13 23.75 25.18
C VAL A 9 -2.32 23.26 26.02
N VAL A 10 -2.09 22.43 27.02
CA VAL A 10 -3.15 21.90 27.91
C VAL A 10 -3.60 22.97 28.95
N SER A 11 -2.72 23.90 29.32
CA SER A 11 -3.02 24.90 30.35
C SER A 11 -3.92 26.07 29.86
N LEU A 12 -4.17 26.21 28.58
CA LEU A 12 -4.98 27.30 28.03
C LEU A 12 -6.48 26.96 27.81
N ILE A 13 -6.90 25.72 28.11
CA ILE A 13 -8.27 25.23 27.80
C ILE A 13 -9.18 25.13 29.04
N CYS A 14 -8.69 25.42 30.23
CA CYS A 14 -9.43 25.19 31.48
C CYS A 14 -10.35 26.36 31.93
N ILE A 15 -10.80 27.25 31.05
CA ILE A 15 -11.72 28.33 31.42
C ILE A 15 -12.97 28.34 30.54
N ALA A 16 -13.88 27.39 30.75
CA ALA A 16 -15.27 27.48 30.31
C ALA A 16 -16.16 26.78 31.35
N GLY A 17 -17.05 27.52 32.00
CA GLY A 17 -17.93 27.02 33.03
C GLY A 17 -19.05 26.12 32.52
N PRO A 18 -19.72 25.36 33.40
CA PRO A 18 -20.68 24.34 33.02
C PRO A 18 -22.04 24.92 32.64
N VAL A 19 -22.58 24.47 31.50
CA VAL A 19 -24.01 24.60 31.16
C VAL A 19 -24.67 23.24 31.45
N ALA A 20 -25.62 23.20 32.36
CA ALA A 20 -26.38 22.03 32.72
C ALA A 20 -27.43 21.74 31.62
N ALA A 21 -27.38 20.53 31.05
CA ALA A 21 -28.44 20.01 30.19
C ALA A 21 -29.36 19.07 30.98
N GLN A 22 -30.67 19.28 30.90
CA GLN A 22 -31.73 18.49 31.48
C GLN A 22 -32.14 17.35 30.54
N GLU A 23 -32.16 16.11 30.99
CA GLU A 23 -32.67 14.96 30.24
C GLU A 23 -34.20 14.96 30.15
N THR A 24 -34.75 14.90 28.95
CA THR A 24 -36.16 14.68 28.65
C THR A 24 -36.37 13.22 28.15
N PRO A 25 -37.51 12.58 28.44
CA PRO A 25 -37.74 11.17 28.09
C PRO A 25 -37.96 10.98 26.60
N THR A 26 -37.33 9.96 26.04
CA THR A 26 -37.30 9.61 24.61
C THR A 26 -38.67 9.02 24.18
N PRO A 27 -39.28 9.48 23.07
CA PRO A 27 -40.44 8.83 22.45
C PRO A 27 -40.07 7.49 21.81
N PRO A 28 -41.02 6.56 21.58
CA PRO A 28 -40.72 5.25 21.00
C PRO A 28 -40.09 5.38 19.62
N GLN A 29 -38.93 4.80 19.50
CA GLN A 29 -38.12 4.84 18.28
C GLN A 29 -38.88 4.16 17.13
N LYS A 30 -39.24 4.95 16.11
CA LYS A 30 -39.65 4.45 14.80
C LYS A 30 -38.50 3.66 14.21
N VAL A 31 -38.70 2.38 13.90
CA VAL A 31 -37.65 1.51 13.30
C VAL A 31 -37.19 2.17 12.01
N GLU A 32 -35.99 2.73 12.03
CA GLU A 32 -35.41 3.48 10.91
C GLU A 32 -34.94 2.52 9.84
N LYS A 33 -35.44 2.65 8.61
CA LYS A 33 -34.94 1.90 7.45
C LYS A 33 -33.54 2.44 7.09
N VAL A 34 -32.52 1.60 7.15
CA VAL A 34 -31.11 1.98 6.88
C VAL A 34 -30.68 1.51 5.51
N GLU A 35 -29.99 2.35 4.76
CA GLU A 35 -29.26 1.95 3.56
C GLU A 35 -27.97 1.26 3.98
N VAL A 36 -27.73 0.07 3.44
CA VAL A 36 -26.55 -0.74 3.75
C VAL A 36 -25.66 -0.81 2.50
N THR A 37 -24.35 -0.76 2.65
CA THR A 37 -23.41 -0.83 1.54
C THR A 37 -23.68 -2.03 0.62
N GLY A 38 -23.79 -1.79 -0.69
CA GLY A 38 -24.10 -2.81 -1.70
C GLY A 38 -25.55 -2.87 -2.19
N SER A 39 -26.44 -2.00 -1.65
CA SER A 39 -27.81 -1.82 -2.13
C SER A 39 -28.25 -0.38 -1.98
N SER A 40 -29.03 0.13 -2.91
CA SER A 40 -29.70 1.45 -2.82
C SER A 40 -31.10 1.38 -2.23
N ILE A 41 -31.58 0.16 -1.94
CA ILE A 41 -32.90 -0.09 -1.29
C ILE A 41 -32.71 -0.06 0.22
N LYS A 42 -33.43 0.83 0.92
CA LYS A 42 -33.40 0.93 2.38
C LYS A 42 -34.10 -0.28 3.04
N ARG A 43 -33.51 -0.80 4.11
CA ARG A 43 -33.97 -2.01 4.81
C ARG A 43 -34.10 -1.80 6.32
N VAL A 44 -34.98 -2.60 6.93
CA VAL A 44 -35.12 -2.68 8.38
C VAL A 44 -34.14 -3.69 8.99
N GLN A 45 -33.74 -4.72 8.22
CA GLN A 45 -32.85 -5.79 8.70
C GLN A 45 -31.40 -5.49 8.30
N SER A 46 -30.48 -5.60 9.24
CA SER A 46 -29.04 -5.39 9.01
C SER A 46 -28.39 -6.49 8.17
N GLU A 47 -28.90 -7.74 8.23
CA GLU A 47 -28.36 -8.89 7.48
C GLU A 47 -29.14 -9.08 6.17
N GLY A 48 -28.51 -8.72 5.08
CA GLY A 48 -29.02 -8.88 3.71
C GLY A 48 -28.54 -10.16 3.03
N ALA A 49 -28.75 -10.23 1.70
CA ALA A 49 -28.23 -11.28 0.85
C ALA A 49 -26.72 -11.20 0.62
N LEU A 50 -26.04 -10.17 1.11
CA LEU A 50 -24.61 -9.92 0.88
C LEU A 50 -23.81 -9.96 2.19
N PRO A 51 -22.56 -10.46 2.17
CA PRO A 51 -21.68 -10.51 3.34
C PRO A 51 -21.10 -9.12 3.65
N ILE A 52 -21.55 -8.50 4.73
CA ILE A 52 -21.08 -7.18 5.18
C ILE A 52 -20.50 -7.31 6.58
N GLN A 53 -19.27 -6.81 6.75
CA GLN A 53 -18.63 -6.63 8.05
C GLN A 53 -18.77 -5.17 8.48
N VAL A 54 -19.22 -4.94 9.70
CA VAL A 54 -19.33 -3.60 10.29
C VAL A 54 -18.33 -3.47 11.42
N ILE A 55 -17.52 -2.40 11.38
CA ILE A 55 -16.57 -2.03 12.43
C ILE A 55 -17.04 -0.69 12.99
N THR A 56 -17.42 -0.66 14.26
CA THR A 56 -17.96 0.53 14.93
C THR A 56 -16.83 1.46 15.41
N LYS A 57 -17.17 2.72 15.66
CA LYS A 57 -16.23 3.67 16.29
C LYS A 57 -15.71 3.15 17.63
N ALA A 58 -16.57 2.52 18.43
CA ALA A 58 -16.17 1.93 19.70
C ALA A 58 -15.13 0.78 19.53
N ASP A 59 -15.22 -0.01 18.45
CA ASP A 59 -14.23 -1.03 18.15
C ASP A 59 -12.88 -0.40 17.76
N ILE A 60 -12.92 0.68 16.98
CA ILE A 60 -11.74 1.44 16.55
C ILE A 60 -11.01 2.01 17.78
N ASP A 61 -11.75 2.63 18.69
CA ASP A 61 -11.18 3.27 19.88
C ASP A 61 -10.59 2.26 20.87
N ARG A 62 -11.31 1.16 21.14
CA ARG A 62 -10.82 0.08 22.01
C ARG A 62 -9.57 -0.60 21.48
N ALA A 63 -9.46 -0.75 20.17
CA ALA A 63 -8.27 -1.33 19.53
C ALA A 63 -7.08 -0.36 19.47
N GLY A 64 -7.24 0.90 19.87
CA GLY A 64 -6.20 1.92 19.75
C GLY A 64 -5.80 2.19 18.30
N ILE A 65 -6.76 2.06 17.37
CA ILE A 65 -6.56 2.28 15.95
C ILE A 65 -6.56 3.78 15.67
N THR A 66 -5.52 4.27 14.99
CA THR A 66 -5.33 5.68 14.72
C THR A 66 -5.43 6.05 13.24
N SER A 67 -5.36 5.09 12.34
CA SER A 67 -5.44 5.32 10.90
C SER A 67 -6.35 4.31 10.22
N ALA A 68 -6.89 4.67 9.05
CA ALA A 68 -7.67 3.73 8.25
C ALA A 68 -6.80 2.54 7.77
N GLU A 69 -5.49 2.73 7.63
CA GLU A 69 -4.53 1.65 7.38
C GLU A 69 -4.51 0.63 8.53
N GLN A 70 -4.30 1.09 9.78
CA GLN A 70 -4.33 0.20 10.95
C GLN A 70 -5.69 -0.50 11.12
N LEU A 71 -6.79 0.17 10.75
CA LEU A 71 -8.10 -0.45 10.73
C LEU A 71 -8.14 -1.63 9.75
N LEU A 72 -7.63 -1.44 8.54
CA LEU A 72 -7.63 -2.49 7.52
C LEU A 72 -6.69 -3.66 7.85
N GLU A 73 -5.69 -3.46 8.71
CA GLU A 73 -4.90 -4.56 9.26
C GLU A 73 -5.72 -5.54 10.12
N THR A 74 -6.85 -5.09 10.68
CA THR A 74 -7.79 -5.94 11.44
C THR A 74 -8.80 -6.67 10.56
N VAL A 75 -8.82 -6.39 9.26
CA VAL A 75 -9.71 -7.02 8.27
C VAL A 75 -8.98 -8.18 7.61
N SER A 76 -9.40 -9.40 7.91
CA SER A 76 -8.74 -10.62 7.41
C SER A 76 -8.71 -10.71 5.88
N ALA A 77 -9.77 -10.25 5.22
CA ALA A 77 -9.89 -10.22 3.77
C ALA A 77 -9.00 -9.16 3.09
N ASN A 78 -8.46 -8.19 3.84
CA ASN A 78 -7.53 -7.22 3.27
C ASN A 78 -6.14 -7.83 3.19
N ALA A 79 -5.63 -8.02 1.97
CA ALA A 79 -4.27 -8.49 1.78
C ALA A 79 -3.29 -7.39 2.21
N SER A 80 -2.21 -7.81 2.88
CA SER A 80 -1.08 -6.94 3.15
C SER A 80 -0.39 -6.68 1.81
N GLY A 81 -0.47 -5.49 1.31
CA GLY A 81 0.19 -5.10 0.08
C GLY A 81 1.36 -4.15 0.33
N ALA A 82 2.06 -3.79 -0.74
CA ALA A 82 3.18 -2.84 -0.73
C ALA A 82 2.78 -1.39 -0.39
N TYR A 83 1.56 -1.15 0.11
CA TYR A 83 1.02 0.20 0.36
C TYR A 83 0.63 0.42 1.82
N ASN A 84 1.44 -0.07 2.73
CA ASN A 84 1.44 0.34 4.13
C ASN A 84 2.69 1.21 4.43
N LEU A 85 2.71 1.87 5.57
CA LEU A 85 3.82 2.76 5.96
C LEU A 85 5.15 2.00 6.13
N ALA A 86 5.11 0.74 6.50
CA ALA A 86 6.29 -0.10 6.63
C ALA A 86 6.80 -0.62 5.27
N ALA A 87 5.91 -0.87 4.31
CA ALA A 87 6.28 -1.32 2.97
C ALA A 87 6.89 -0.22 2.08
N GLN A 88 7.04 0.99 2.57
CA GLN A 88 7.68 2.10 1.85
C GLN A 88 9.21 1.98 1.73
N GLN A 89 9.77 0.87 2.12
CA GLN A 89 11.22 0.67 2.14
C GLN A 89 11.83 0.31 0.81
N GLY A 90 11.03 0.08 -0.22
CA GLY A 90 11.55 -0.38 -1.51
C GLY A 90 12.72 0.47 -1.98
N PHE A 91 13.86 -0.18 -2.10
CA PHE A 91 15.00 0.32 -2.84
C PHE A 91 14.61 0.33 -4.32
N VAL A 92 13.92 1.36 -4.77
CA VAL A 92 13.59 1.46 -6.18
C VAL A 92 14.36 2.60 -6.79
N THR A 93 15.22 2.21 -7.69
CA THR A 93 15.94 3.08 -8.60
C THR A 93 15.10 3.44 -9.83
N SER A 94 13.85 2.98 -9.92
CA SER A 94 13.01 3.25 -11.07
C SER A 94 11.59 3.59 -10.69
N PHE A 95 11.04 4.62 -11.30
CA PHE A 95 9.63 4.99 -11.31
C PHE A 95 8.83 4.10 -12.27
N ALA A 96 9.15 2.79 -12.34
CA ALA A 96 8.41 1.88 -13.18
C ALA A 96 6.93 1.93 -12.80
N PRO A 97 6.03 2.16 -13.76
CA PRO A 97 4.60 2.08 -13.52
C PRO A 97 4.25 0.70 -12.95
N GLY A 98 3.56 0.66 -11.80
CA GLY A 98 3.22 -0.60 -11.11
C GLY A 98 4.08 -0.91 -9.88
N ARG A 99 5.33 -0.49 -9.83
CA ARG A 99 6.21 -0.55 -8.65
C ARG A 99 6.39 0.82 -8.00
N GLN A 100 5.41 1.68 -8.11
CA GLN A 100 5.48 3.00 -7.51
C GLN A 100 5.52 2.88 -5.99
N PHE A 101 6.46 3.62 -5.39
CA PHE A 101 6.40 3.95 -3.97
C PHE A 101 5.03 4.50 -3.66
N ASN A 102 4.51 4.18 -2.51
CA ASN A 102 3.26 4.76 -2.08
C ASN A 102 3.40 6.24 -1.68
N ASN A 103 4.61 6.84 -1.69
CA ASN A 103 4.83 8.26 -1.39
C ASN A 103 4.07 8.76 -0.15
N GLY A 104 4.01 7.94 0.91
CA GLY A 104 3.19 8.19 2.08
C GLY A 104 1.71 7.82 1.93
N GLN A 105 1.28 7.30 0.78
CA GLN A 105 -0.07 6.82 0.56
C GLN A 105 -0.30 5.47 1.27
N SER A 106 -1.51 5.25 1.73
CA SER A 106 -2.02 3.95 2.17
C SER A 106 -3.24 3.56 1.33
N ALA A 107 -3.36 2.29 0.95
CA ALA A 107 -4.44 1.82 0.08
C ALA A 107 -5.01 0.46 0.51
N ALA A 108 -6.28 0.23 0.19
CA ALA A 108 -6.98 -1.02 0.46
C ALA A 108 -6.78 -2.05 -0.66
N ASN A 109 -6.69 -3.34 -0.28
CA ASN A 109 -6.54 -4.45 -1.23
C ASN A 109 -7.33 -5.68 -0.74
N LEU A 110 -8.65 -5.66 -0.93
CA LEU A 110 -9.49 -6.78 -0.53
C LEU A 110 -9.22 -8.01 -1.39
N ARG A 111 -9.05 -9.17 -0.73
CA ARG A 111 -8.81 -10.48 -1.35
C ARG A 111 -7.54 -10.58 -2.20
N GLY A 112 -6.64 -9.60 -2.09
CA GLY A 112 -5.39 -9.57 -2.84
C GLY A 112 -5.54 -9.33 -4.34
N LEU A 113 -6.67 -8.77 -4.78
CA LEU A 113 -6.95 -8.55 -6.20
C LEU A 113 -6.31 -7.29 -6.78
N GLY A 114 -5.51 -6.59 -5.98
CA GLY A 114 -4.89 -5.32 -6.33
C GLY A 114 -5.72 -4.11 -5.89
N PHE A 115 -5.04 -2.98 -5.74
CA PHE A 115 -5.64 -1.74 -5.20
C PHE A 115 -6.73 -1.14 -6.09
N GLY A 116 -6.66 -1.32 -7.41
CA GLY A 116 -7.68 -0.91 -8.37
C GLY A 116 -8.93 -1.78 -8.34
N SER A 117 -8.92 -2.91 -7.63
CA SER A 117 -10.06 -3.83 -7.51
C SER A 117 -10.84 -3.68 -6.21
N THR A 118 -10.47 -2.71 -5.35
CA THR A 118 -11.15 -2.41 -4.08
C THR A 118 -11.68 -0.98 -4.09
N LEU A 119 -12.99 -0.83 -4.03
CA LEU A 119 -13.62 0.48 -4.02
C LEU A 119 -13.66 1.04 -2.60
N VAL A 120 -13.15 2.25 -2.42
CA VAL A 120 -13.23 3.00 -1.15
C VAL A 120 -14.20 4.16 -1.32
N LEU A 121 -15.17 4.25 -0.39
CA LEU A 121 -16.22 5.26 -0.38
C LEU A 121 -16.23 6.03 0.95
N LEU A 122 -16.72 7.25 0.90
CA LEU A 122 -17.05 8.07 2.06
C LEU A 122 -18.51 8.50 1.98
N ASN A 123 -19.34 8.05 2.92
CA ASN A 123 -20.79 8.20 2.89
C ASN A 123 -21.43 7.68 1.58
N GLY A 124 -20.97 6.50 1.10
CA GLY A 124 -21.50 5.86 -0.11
C GLY A 124 -21.06 6.50 -1.42
N ARG A 125 -20.17 7.51 -1.41
CA ARG A 125 -19.74 8.26 -2.59
C ARG A 125 -18.23 8.18 -2.80
N ARG A 126 -17.79 8.27 -4.05
CA ARG A 126 -16.39 8.26 -4.42
C ARG A 126 -15.66 9.49 -3.90
N ILE A 127 -14.39 9.33 -3.63
CA ILE A 127 -13.41 10.38 -3.39
C ILE A 127 -12.31 10.30 -4.45
N SER A 128 -11.54 11.37 -4.60
CA SER A 128 -10.46 11.42 -5.58
C SER A 128 -9.36 10.41 -5.26
N THR A 129 -8.76 9.82 -6.26
CA THR A 129 -7.54 9.01 -6.13
C THR A 129 -6.34 9.89 -5.77
N HIS A 130 -5.26 9.29 -5.25
CA HIS A 130 -4.04 10.01 -4.88
C HIS A 130 -3.38 10.69 -6.07
N GLY A 131 -2.95 11.95 -5.91
CA GLY A 131 -2.45 12.80 -6.99
C GLY A 131 -1.28 12.24 -7.78
N LEU A 132 -0.32 11.56 -7.13
CA LEU A 132 0.80 10.91 -7.83
C LEU A 132 0.43 9.55 -8.37
N ALA A 133 -0.25 8.72 -7.58
CA ALA A 133 -0.55 7.35 -7.97
C ALA A 133 -1.63 7.25 -9.05
N GLY A 134 -2.65 8.12 -9.01
CA GLY A 134 -3.74 8.17 -9.99
C GLY A 134 -4.63 6.93 -10.07
N LYS A 135 -4.47 5.95 -9.16
CA LYS A 135 -5.11 4.63 -9.24
C LYS A 135 -5.91 4.20 -8.01
N SER A 136 -5.58 4.67 -6.84
CA SER A 136 -6.25 4.29 -5.59
C SER A 136 -6.48 5.49 -4.69
N VAL A 137 -7.49 5.39 -3.85
CA VAL A 137 -7.76 6.36 -2.80
C VAL A 137 -6.69 6.28 -1.73
N ASP A 138 -6.23 7.43 -1.25
CA ASP A 138 -5.34 7.48 -0.08
C ASP A 138 -6.18 7.40 1.20
N LEU A 139 -6.05 6.30 1.93
CA LEU A 139 -6.74 6.09 3.21
C LEU A 139 -6.34 7.11 4.28
N ASN A 140 -5.19 7.76 4.13
CA ASN A 140 -4.75 8.83 5.01
C ASN A 140 -5.62 10.10 4.90
N SER A 141 -6.39 10.22 3.81
CA SER A 141 -7.30 11.35 3.60
C SER A 141 -8.63 11.22 4.36
N ILE A 142 -8.87 10.11 5.06
CA ILE A 142 -10.14 9.83 5.74
C ILE A 142 -10.11 10.32 7.18
N PRO A 143 -11.06 11.21 7.61
CA PRO A 143 -11.08 11.78 8.93
C PRO A 143 -11.69 10.82 9.97
N LEU A 144 -10.92 9.84 10.46
CA LEU A 144 -11.40 8.78 11.37
C LEU A 144 -12.07 9.29 12.66
N ALA A 145 -11.74 10.49 13.14
CA ALA A 145 -12.36 11.06 14.33
C ALA A 145 -13.87 11.29 14.15
N ALA A 146 -14.30 11.58 12.92
CA ALA A 146 -15.69 11.83 12.56
C ALA A 146 -16.42 10.58 12.02
N VAL A 147 -15.75 9.45 11.90
CA VAL A 147 -16.35 8.19 11.44
C VAL A 147 -17.26 7.62 12.53
N ASP A 148 -18.45 7.21 12.14
CA ASP A 148 -19.41 6.49 12.98
C ASP A 148 -19.15 4.98 12.92
N ARG A 149 -19.00 4.46 11.70
CA ARG A 149 -18.70 3.06 11.43
C ARG A 149 -18.04 2.88 10.05
N VAL A 150 -17.46 1.73 9.85
CA VAL A 150 -16.92 1.30 8.55
C VAL A 150 -17.64 0.03 8.12
N GLU A 151 -18.21 0.06 6.94
CA GLU A 151 -18.90 -1.07 6.33
C GLU A 151 -18.02 -1.66 5.24
N ILE A 152 -17.74 -2.97 5.35
CA ILE A 152 -16.89 -3.71 4.40
C ILE A 152 -17.74 -4.78 3.74
N LEU A 153 -18.08 -4.53 2.49
CA LEU A 153 -18.80 -5.51 1.66
C LEU A 153 -17.78 -6.46 1.03
N LYS A 154 -17.84 -7.72 1.42
CA LYS A 154 -16.97 -8.80 0.91
C LYS A 154 -17.63 -9.51 -0.28
N ASP A 155 -18.12 -8.75 -1.28
CA ASP A 155 -18.73 -9.28 -2.51
C ASP A 155 -18.59 -8.26 -3.64
N GLY A 156 -18.71 -8.71 -4.89
CA GLY A 156 -18.68 -7.79 -6.01
C GLY A 156 -19.89 -6.88 -6.05
N ALA A 157 -19.64 -5.61 -6.31
CA ALA A 157 -20.64 -4.56 -6.28
C ALA A 157 -20.61 -3.63 -7.50
N SER A 158 -20.02 -4.07 -8.61
CA SER A 158 -19.97 -3.28 -9.84
C SER A 158 -21.37 -3.01 -10.44
N ALA A 159 -22.38 -3.82 -10.11
CA ALA A 159 -23.77 -3.58 -10.50
C ALA A 159 -24.41 -2.37 -9.78
N ILE A 160 -23.81 -1.86 -8.71
CA ILE A 160 -24.27 -0.67 -7.97
C ILE A 160 -23.28 0.48 -8.16
N TYR A 161 -21.97 0.24 -7.92
CA TYR A 161 -20.96 1.29 -7.83
C TYR A 161 -20.07 1.45 -9.08
N GLY A 162 -20.20 0.54 -10.09
CA GLY A 162 -19.39 0.55 -11.31
C GLY A 162 -17.99 -0.01 -11.12
N THR A 163 -17.00 0.61 -11.76
CA THR A 163 -15.59 0.18 -11.74
C THR A 163 -15.04 0.01 -10.32
N ASP A 164 -13.98 -0.80 -10.17
CA ASP A 164 -13.15 -0.97 -8.97
C ASP A 164 -13.80 -1.82 -7.85
N ALA A 165 -15.10 -2.11 -7.91
CA ALA A 165 -15.83 -2.89 -6.91
C ALA A 165 -15.80 -4.39 -7.22
N ILE A 166 -14.63 -4.97 -7.53
CA ILE A 166 -14.44 -6.41 -7.81
C ILE A 166 -14.17 -7.17 -6.52
N GLY A 167 -13.12 -6.82 -5.78
CA GLY A 167 -12.74 -7.47 -4.52
C GLY A 167 -13.69 -7.18 -3.37
N GLY A 168 -14.39 -6.06 -3.45
CA GLY A 168 -15.32 -5.57 -2.45
C GLY A 168 -15.37 -4.05 -2.37
N VAL A 169 -16.11 -3.55 -1.37
CA VAL A 169 -16.29 -2.13 -1.10
C VAL A 169 -15.99 -1.84 0.37
N ILE A 170 -15.24 -0.79 0.64
CA ILE A 170 -15.02 -0.25 1.99
C ILE A 170 -15.67 1.12 2.04
N ASN A 171 -16.69 1.28 2.86
CA ASN A 171 -17.46 2.51 2.98
C ASN A 171 -17.31 3.08 4.38
N PHE A 172 -16.67 4.23 4.48
CA PHE A 172 -16.56 4.98 5.73
C PHE A 172 -17.80 5.85 5.90
N ILE A 173 -18.59 5.56 6.91
CA ILE A 173 -19.81 6.30 7.24
C ILE A 173 -19.47 7.32 8.32
N LEU A 174 -19.73 8.59 8.05
CA LEU A 174 -19.52 9.68 8.99
C LEU A 174 -20.75 9.89 9.87
N LYS A 175 -20.52 10.43 11.07
CA LYS A 175 -21.61 10.91 11.93
C LYS A 175 -22.49 11.91 11.19
N LYS A 176 -23.81 11.82 11.38
CA LYS A 176 -24.78 12.71 10.72
C LYS A 176 -25.35 13.77 11.66
N ASP A 177 -25.48 13.42 12.94
CA ASP A 177 -26.07 14.27 13.99
C ASP A 177 -25.18 14.19 15.22
N TYR A 178 -24.39 15.23 15.47
CA TYR A 178 -23.45 15.27 16.59
C TYR A 178 -23.54 16.64 17.27
N ALA A 179 -23.88 16.65 18.55
CA ALA A 179 -23.92 17.82 19.41
C ALA A 179 -22.91 17.67 20.54
N GLY A 180 -22.24 18.75 20.91
CA GLY A 180 -21.20 18.80 21.92
C GLY A 180 -19.79 18.94 21.31
N ALA A 181 -18.79 18.82 22.15
CA ALA A 181 -17.38 18.86 21.71
C ALA A 181 -16.60 17.71 22.35
N GLU A 182 -15.67 17.15 21.61
CA GLU A 182 -14.83 16.03 22.03
C GLU A 182 -13.38 16.30 21.63
N LEU A 183 -12.47 16.31 22.59
CA LEU A 183 -11.03 16.43 22.38
C LEU A 183 -10.37 15.08 22.70
N THR A 184 -9.61 14.53 21.77
CA THR A 184 -8.86 13.31 21.99
C THR A 184 -7.37 13.55 21.81
N ALA A 185 -6.57 13.10 22.78
CA ALA A 185 -5.12 13.02 22.68
C ALA A 185 -4.69 11.56 22.76
N PHE A 186 -3.79 11.15 21.86
CA PHE A 186 -3.30 9.78 21.76
C PHE A 186 -1.79 9.75 21.59
N GLY A 187 -1.14 8.85 22.32
CA GLY A 187 0.26 8.50 22.17
C GLY A 187 0.45 7.00 22.07
N ASP A 188 1.36 6.58 21.20
CA ASP A 188 1.76 5.19 20.99
C ASP A 188 3.29 5.18 20.91
N VAL A 189 3.95 4.73 22.00
CA VAL A 189 5.39 4.80 22.18
C VAL A 189 5.98 3.41 22.19
N THR A 190 6.94 3.17 21.29
CA THR A 190 7.60 1.86 21.17
C THR A 190 8.59 1.63 22.31
N GLN A 191 8.69 0.40 22.77
CA GLN A 191 9.62 0.01 23.82
C GLN A 191 11.09 0.23 23.43
N HIS A 192 11.41 -0.03 22.16
CA HIS A 192 12.80 0.02 21.66
C HIS A 192 13.16 1.36 20.99
N GLY A 193 12.29 2.37 21.12
CA GLY A 193 12.48 3.67 20.47
C GLY A 193 12.22 3.65 18.97
N GLY A 194 12.01 4.82 18.38
CA GLY A 194 11.68 5.02 16.97
C GLY A 194 10.27 4.54 16.60
N GLY A 195 9.67 5.11 15.58
CA GLY A 195 8.36 4.70 15.09
C GLY A 195 7.19 5.04 16.01
N ASN A 196 7.33 6.01 16.91
CA ASN A 196 6.23 6.46 17.76
C ASN A 196 5.13 7.14 16.94
N ILE A 197 3.89 7.10 17.45
CA ILE A 197 2.73 7.71 16.81
C ILE A 197 2.03 8.62 17.82
N TYR A 198 1.72 9.84 17.40
CA TYR A 198 1.00 10.82 18.19
C TYR A 198 -0.19 11.36 17.41
N ARG A 199 -1.31 11.57 18.11
CA ARG A 199 -2.53 12.15 17.54
C ARG A 199 -3.16 13.13 18.48
N ALA A 200 -3.71 14.21 17.93
CA ALA A 200 -4.66 15.09 18.58
C ALA A 200 -5.83 15.31 17.64
N SER A 201 -7.07 15.18 18.15
CA SER A 201 -8.26 15.43 17.36
C SER A 201 -9.32 16.17 18.16
N LEU A 202 -10.01 17.09 17.46
CA LEU A 202 -11.19 17.79 17.93
C LEU A 202 -12.36 17.42 17.05
N LEU A 203 -13.49 17.06 17.66
CA LEU A 203 -14.78 16.89 17.01
C LEU A 203 -15.75 17.81 17.76
N ALA A 204 -16.43 18.70 17.06
CA ALA A 204 -17.40 19.61 17.65
C ALA A 204 -18.65 19.69 16.77
N GLY A 205 -19.82 19.86 17.38
CA GLY A 205 -21.07 19.98 16.66
C GLY A 205 -22.12 20.69 17.49
N MET A 206 -23.09 21.24 16.80
CA MET A 206 -24.22 21.95 17.39
C MET A 206 -25.52 21.68 16.63
N GLY A 207 -26.63 21.76 17.35
CA GLY A 207 -27.96 21.48 16.85
C GLY A 207 -28.25 19.97 16.79
N SER A 208 -29.54 19.63 16.75
CA SER A 208 -30.07 18.30 16.59
C SER A 208 -31.06 18.28 15.44
N LEU A 209 -30.96 17.28 14.56
CA LEU A 209 -31.88 17.14 13.43
C LEU A 209 -33.32 16.95 13.89
N ALA A 210 -33.51 16.32 15.05
CA ALA A 210 -34.83 16.02 15.61
C ALA A 210 -35.50 17.24 16.24
N THR A 211 -34.76 18.08 16.96
CA THR A 211 -35.31 19.21 17.72
C THR A 211 -35.11 20.57 17.04
N ASP A 212 -33.90 20.79 16.53
CA ASP A 212 -33.47 22.09 16.01
C ASP A 212 -33.61 22.19 14.48
N ARG A 213 -33.84 21.03 13.82
CA ARG A 213 -33.96 20.89 12.36
C ARG A 213 -32.65 21.20 11.62
N TYR A 214 -31.55 21.29 12.32
CA TYR A 214 -30.21 21.40 11.72
C TYR A 214 -29.20 20.71 12.61
N ASN A 215 -28.08 20.28 12.01
CA ASN A 215 -26.87 19.92 12.72
C ASN A 215 -25.66 20.41 11.91
N VAL A 216 -24.76 21.07 12.59
CA VAL A 216 -23.47 21.50 12.01
C VAL A 216 -22.35 20.89 12.84
N MET A 217 -21.45 20.17 12.21
CA MET A 217 -20.31 19.56 12.89
C MET A 217 -19.01 19.81 12.15
N THR A 218 -17.92 19.83 12.90
CA THR A 218 -16.55 19.93 12.37
C THR A 218 -15.61 18.99 13.10
N SER A 219 -14.60 18.54 12.40
CA SER A 219 -13.51 17.74 12.98
C SER A 219 -12.18 18.19 12.41
N ILE A 220 -11.17 18.24 13.25
CA ILE A 220 -9.77 18.41 12.85
C ILE A 220 -8.91 17.39 13.56
N THR A 221 -7.99 16.79 12.83
CA THR A 221 -7.07 15.76 13.36
C THR A 221 -5.66 16.06 12.91
N PHE A 222 -4.72 16.00 13.85
CA PHE A 222 -3.28 16.02 13.61
C PHE A 222 -2.70 14.66 13.96
N ASP A 223 -1.98 14.05 13.03
CA ASP A 223 -1.26 12.79 13.23
C ASP A 223 0.21 12.98 12.91
N LYS A 224 1.06 12.34 13.69
CA LYS A 224 2.50 12.26 13.44
C LYS A 224 3.00 10.85 13.71
N ASN A 225 3.56 10.22 12.69
CA ASN A 225 4.31 8.98 12.79
C ASN A 225 5.80 9.33 12.71
N GLU A 226 6.59 8.87 13.68
CA GLU A 226 8.03 9.08 13.70
C GLU A 226 8.76 8.03 12.87
N LYS A 227 9.97 8.37 12.44
CA LYS A 227 10.87 7.48 11.73
C LYS A 227 11.30 6.30 12.62
N LEU A 228 11.36 5.10 12.01
CA LEU A 228 11.96 3.90 12.59
C LEU A 228 13.06 3.42 11.65
N ARG A 229 14.27 3.27 12.15
CA ARG A 229 15.43 2.80 11.38
C ARG A 229 15.65 1.29 11.54
N SER A 230 16.28 0.68 10.54
CA SER A 230 16.71 -0.72 10.57
C SER A 230 17.64 -0.99 11.74
N LEU A 231 18.58 -0.07 12.02
CA LEU A 231 19.51 -0.15 13.14
C LEU A 231 18.84 -0.17 14.53
N ASP A 232 17.59 0.31 14.64
CA ASP A 232 16.83 0.30 15.90
C ASP A 232 16.21 -1.07 16.20
N ARG A 233 16.34 -2.05 15.28
CA ARG A 233 15.73 -3.37 15.39
C ARG A 233 16.71 -4.51 15.09
N ASP A 234 16.87 -5.41 16.06
CA ASP A 234 17.82 -6.53 15.97
C ASP A 234 17.59 -7.43 14.76
N PHE A 235 16.33 -7.64 14.37
CA PHE A 235 15.97 -8.53 13.26
C PHE A 235 16.28 -7.93 11.89
N ALA A 236 16.48 -6.60 11.77
CA ALA A 236 16.66 -5.90 10.51
C ALA A 236 18.06 -5.27 10.31
N ARG A 237 18.90 -5.25 11.35
CA ARG A 237 20.20 -4.54 11.32
C ARG A 237 21.35 -5.32 10.69
N ASN A 238 21.14 -6.57 10.29
CA ASN A 238 22.18 -7.42 9.70
C ASN A 238 21.64 -8.18 8.49
N GLY A 239 22.01 -7.73 7.29
CA GLY A 239 21.71 -8.38 6.02
C GLY A 239 22.74 -9.43 5.60
N PHE A 240 23.83 -9.63 6.34
CA PHE A 240 24.84 -10.64 6.05
C PHE A 240 24.64 -11.88 6.91
N GLN A 241 23.82 -12.82 6.43
CA GLN A 241 23.49 -14.11 7.06
C GLN A 241 23.54 -15.23 5.99
N PRO A 242 24.74 -15.50 5.39
CA PRO A 242 24.84 -16.38 4.23
C PRO A 242 24.40 -17.83 4.55
N ASP A 243 24.61 -18.29 5.78
CA ASP A 243 24.15 -19.63 6.22
C ASP A 243 22.62 -19.76 6.21
N ARG A 244 21.89 -18.64 6.22
CA ARG A 244 20.44 -18.57 6.14
C ARG A 244 19.94 -18.15 4.76
N GLY A 245 20.83 -18.08 3.76
CA GLY A 245 20.48 -17.71 2.40
C GLY A 245 20.38 -16.19 2.15
N LEU A 246 20.68 -15.33 3.13
CA LEU A 246 20.62 -13.89 3.00
C LEU A 246 22.02 -13.27 2.90
N SER A 247 22.30 -12.54 1.84
CA SER A 247 23.57 -11.84 1.65
C SER A 247 23.37 -10.57 0.80
N PRO A 248 24.07 -9.47 1.14
CA PRO A 248 24.08 -8.28 0.30
C PRO A 248 24.69 -8.56 -1.08
N ASP A 249 24.35 -7.71 -2.04
CA ASP A 249 24.85 -7.74 -3.40
C ASP A 249 26.05 -6.80 -3.64
N THR A 250 26.52 -6.75 -4.89
CA THR A 250 27.63 -5.88 -5.33
C THR A 250 27.15 -4.60 -6.00
N THR A 251 25.94 -4.13 -5.72
CA THR A 251 25.31 -3.01 -6.45
C THR A 251 26.11 -1.71 -6.31
N GLY A 252 26.77 -1.49 -5.18
CA GLY A 252 27.71 -0.40 -4.95
C GLY A 252 28.25 -0.49 -3.54
N THR A 253 29.57 -0.35 -3.41
CA THR A 253 30.29 -0.44 -2.14
C THR A 253 30.93 0.89 -1.76
N PRO A 254 31.07 1.26 -0.47
CA PRO A 254 31.76 2.48 -0.03
C PRO A 254 33.21 2.58 -0.54
N PHE A 255 33.95 1.48 -0.51
CA PHE A 255 35.21 1.34 -1.25
C PHE A 255 34.88 0.78 -2.63
N ALA A 256 35.14 1.56 -3.68
CA ALA A 256 34.65 1.26 -5.02
C ALA A 256 35.17 -0.07 -5.57
N THR A 257 34.31 -0.77 -6.27
CA THR A 257 34.61 -1.96 -7.06
C THR A 257 34.87 -1.56 -8.49
N LEU A 258 35.94 -2.05 -9.10
CA LEU A 258 36.26 -1.82 -10.51
C LEU A 258 35.43 -2.78 -11.38
N ARG A 259 34.97 -2.29 -12.53
CA ARG A 259 34.20 -3.03 -13.51
C ARG A 259 34.86 -3.04 -14.87
N THR A 260 34.68 -4.14 -15.61
CA THR A 260 35.10 -4.22 -17.02
C THR A 260 34.24 -3.32 -17.92
N GLY A 261 34.76 -2.89 -19.02
CA GLY A 261 34.03 -2.15 -20.05
C GLY A 261 34.96 -1.42 -21.02
N GLY A 262 34.52 -1.21 -22.25
CA GLY A 262 35.31 -0.70 -23.36
C GLY A 262 36.08 0.59 -23.05
N GLY A 263 37.38 0.62 -23.38
CA GLY A 263 38.24 1.78 -23.22
C GLY A 263 38.66 2.11 -21.77
N THR A 264 38.50 1.18 -20.83
CA THR A 264 38.91 1.35 -19.43
C THR A 264 40.09 0.43 -19.07
N ALA A 265 40.64 0.58 -17.86
CA ALA A 265 41.78 -0.20 -17.38
C ALA A 265 41.50 -1.71 -17.38
N LEU A 266 40.23 -2.11 -17.26
CA LEU A 266 39.76 -3.48 -17.44
C LEU A 266 38.80 -3.51 -18.63
N ALA A 267 39.37 -3.64 -19.84
CA ALA A 267 38.62 -3.56 -21.10
C ALA A 267 37.66 -4.71 -21.34
N SER A 268 37.95 -5.91 -20.84
CA SER A 268 37.18 -7.13 -20.98
C SER A 268 37.27 -7.96 -19.71
N ALA A 269 36.55 -9.09 -19.65
CA ALA A 269 36.69 -10.06 -18.58
C ALA A 269 38.13 -10.54 -18.45
N PHE A 270 38.62 -10.73 -17.24
CA PHE A 270 40.03 -10.96 -16.93
C PHE A 270 40.20 -12.15 -15.98
N ARG A 271 41.42 -12.58 -15.81
CA ARG A 271 41.80 -13.60 -14.83
C ARG A 271 42.75 -13.03 -13.79
N VAL A 272 42.70 -13.60 -12.60
CA VAL A 272 43.69 -13.37 -11.54
C VAL A 272 44.63 -14.54 -11.49
N ALA A 273 45.89 -14.31 -11.13
CA ALA A 273 46.89 -15.36 -11.05
C ALA A 273 46.40 -16.54 -10.20
N GLY A 274 46.55 -17.73 -10.74
CA GLY A 274 46.12 -18.99 -10.08
C GLY A 274 44.60 -19.28 -10.15
N ASN A 275 43.82 -18.46 -10.86
CA ASN A 275 42.35 -18.67 -10.99
C ASN A 275 41.93 -18.67 -12.48
N ASN A 276 41.26 -19.74 -12.90
CA ASN A 276 40.82 -19.90 -14.28
C ASN A 276 39.46 -19.22 -14.58
N THR A 277 38.78 -18.71 -13.55
CA THR A 277 37.47 -17.99 -13.69
C THR A 277 37.70 -16.68 -14.44
N LEU A 278 36.81 -16.34 -15.36
CA LEU A 278 36.73 -15.04 -15.97
C LEU A 278 35.93 -14.09 -15.07
N PHE A 279 36.56 -13.04 -14.61
CA PHE A 279 35.98 -12.03 -13.75
C PHE A 279 35.55 -10.78 -14.52
N THR A 280 34.46 -10.19 -14.18
CA THR A 280 33.93 -8.94 -14.74
C THR A 280 34.03 -7.75 -13.78
N ARG A 281 34.35 -8.03 -12.52
CA ARG A 281 34.45 -7.06 -11.43
C ARG A 281 35.58 -7.45 -10.49
N VAL A 282 36.22 -6.43 -9.87
CA VAL A 282 37.23 -6.65 -8.83
C VAL A 282 37.17 -5.56 -7.79
N ASN A 283 37.29 -5.94 -6.56
CA ASN A 283 37.51 -5.03 -5.43
C ASN A 283 38.89 -5.38 -4.82
N LEU A 284 39.75 -4.40 -4.63
CA LEU A 284 41.08 -4.65 -4.04
C LEU A 284 40.98 -5.31 -2.68
N LEU A 285 39.99 -4.87 -1.84
CA LEU A 285 39.81 -5.46 -0.52
C LEU A 285 39.39 -6.95 -0.60
N SER A 286 38.67 -7.35 -1.63
CA SER A 286 38.35 -8.76 -1.87
C SER A 286 39.58 -9.56 -2.27
N LEU A 287 40.46 -9.02 -3.14
CA LEU A 287 41.73 -9.66 -3.47
C LEU A 287 42.63 -9.86 -2.26
N LEU A 288 42.58 -8.96 -1.31
CA LEU A 288 43.38 -8.98 -0.07
C LEU A 288 42.69 -9.75 1.09
N GLY A 289 41.47 -10.25 0.89
CA GLY A 289 40.67 -10.89 1.95
C GLY A 289 40.25 -9.92 3.07
N LYS A 290 40.05 -8.61 2.76
CA LYS A 290 39.80 -7.53 3.71
C LYS A 290 38.51 -6.76 3.46
N CYS A 291 37.50 -7.35 2.85
CA CYS A 291 36.22 -6.65 2.62
C CYS A 291 35.59 -6.15 3.93
N ASP A 292 35.74 -6.89 5.03
CA ASP A 292 35.24 -6.60 6.37
C ASP A 292 35.97 -5.47 7.11
N SER A 293 37.10 -4.99 6.54
CA SER A 293 37.80 -3.83 7.09
C SER A 293 36.96 -2.54 7.03
N ILE A 294 35.93 -2.49 6.20
CA ILE A 294 34.99 -1.36 6.12
C ILE A 294 33.65 -1.76 6.74
N PRO A 295 33.11 -0.98 7.71
CA PRO A 295 31.85 -1.28 8.38
C PRO A 295 30.70 -1.51 7.40
N GLY A 296 30.04 -2.68 7.52
CA GLY A 296 28.93 -3.08 6.64
C GLY A 296 29.37 -3.67 5.30
N MET A 297 30.65 -3.71 4.98
CA MET A 297 31.14 -4.50 3.85
C MET A 297 31.48 -5.93 4.26
N SER A 298 31.34 -6.85 3.32
CA SER A 298 31.69 -8.27 3.47
C SER A 298 32.16 -8.83 2.14
N GLN A 299 32.74 -10.03 2.17
CA GLN A 299 33.05 -10.76 0.94
C GLN A 299 31.73 -11.10 0.22
N TYR A 300 31.67 -10.82 -1.07
CA TYR A 300 30.52 -11.16 -1.89
C TYR A 300 30.34 -12.68 -1.97
N GLN A 301 29.11 -13.15 -1.71
CA GLN A 301 28.76 -14.57 -1.70
C GLN A 301 28.38 -15.05 -3.10
N ALA A 302 29.39 -15.14 -3.99
CA ALA A 302 29.18 -15.45 -5.40
C ALA A 302 28.46 -16.78 -5.65
N ALA A 303 28.71 -17.78 -4.79
CA ALA A 303 28.05 -19.08 -4.86
C ALA A 303 26.55 -18.94 -4.56
N LEU A 304 26.17 -18.20 -3.51
CA LEU A 304 24.78 -17.96 -3.13
C LEU A 304 24.01 -17.21 -4.23
N TRP A 305 24.69 -16.26 -4.87
CA TRP A 305 24.11 -15.45 -5.96
C TRP A 305 24.18 -16.13 -7.33
N GLY A 306 24.82 -17.31 -7.44
CA GLY A 306 25.04 -17.99 -8.72
C GLY A 306 25.88 -17.19 -9.72
N ASN A 307 26.78 -16.32 -9.22
CA ASN A 307 27.53 -15.39 -10.06
C ASN A 307 29.06 -15.44 -9.80
N PRO A 308 29.73 -16.51 -10.19
CA PRO A 308 31.19 -16.70 -9.97
C PRO A 308 32.05 -15.63 -10.65
N SER A 309 31.59 -14.98 -11.74
CA SER A 309 32.33 -13.91 -12.42
C SER A 309 32.52 -12.66 -11.56
N GLN A 310 31.85 -12.56 -10.43
CA GLN A 310 31.94 -11.45 -9.46
C GLN A 310 32.55 -11.88 -8.12
N ALA A 311 33.08 -13.09 -7.99
CA ALA A 311 33.58 -13.66 -6.73
C ALA A 311 34.69 -12.83 -6.05
N ILE A 312 35.47 -12.06 -6.81
CA ILE A 312 36.48 -11.16 -6.27
C ILE A 312 35.96 -9.73 -6.04
N SER A 313 34.71 -9.62 -5.61
CA SER A 313 34.05 -8.36 -5.22
C SER A 313 33.71 -8.36 -3.74
N CYS A 314 33.56 -7.18 -3.18
CA CYS A 314 32.91 -6.99 -1.89
C CYS A 314 31.42 -6.69 -2.08
N ALA A 315 30.64 -7.01 -1.07
CA ALA A 315 29.23 -6.61 -0.91
C ALA A 315 29.09 -5.57 0.20
N TYR A 316 28.01 -4.80 0.19
CA TYR A 316 27.70 -3.85 1.24
C TYR A 316 26.28 -4.04 1.75
N ASP A 317 26.14 -4.20 3.05
CA ASP A 317 24.85 -4.30 3.72
C ASP A 317 24.17 -2.95 3.83
N TYR A 318 23.59 -2.50 2.73
CA TYR A 318 22.82 -1.26 2.71
C TYR A 318 21.43 -1.39 3.36
N GLY A 319 20.95 -2.60 3.58
CA GLY A 319 19.69 -2.85 4.28
C GLY A 319 19.68 -2.34 5.71
N LYS A 320 20.84 -2.37 6.39
CA LYS A 320 21.01 -1.82 7.75
C LYS A 320 20.77 -0.30 7.84
N ASP A 321 21.01 0.42 6.74
CA ASP A 321 20.85 1.87 6.67
C ASP A 321 19.45 2.32 6.22
N THR A 322 18.54 1.37 5.99
CA THR A 322 17.17 1.66 5.55
C THR A 322 16.28 2.14 6.71
N VAL A 323 15.16 2.75 6.35
CA VAL A 323 14.12 3.19 7.28
C VAL A 323 12.96 2.21 7.23
N LEU A 324 12.67 1.53 8.35
CA LEU A 324 11.61 0.52 8.47
C LEU A 324 10.20 1.11 8.48
N GLN A 325 10.05 2.32 8.98
CA GLN A 325 8.83 3.12 8.91
C GLN A 325 9.20 4.56 8.60
N GLN A 326 8.73 5.06 7.49
CA GLN A 326 8.96 6.44 7.08
C GLN A 326 8.16 7.40 7.97
N PRO A 327 8.68 8.58 8.29
CA PRO A 327 7.93 9.58 9.03
C PRO A 327 6.83 10.17 8.16
N VAL A 328 5.62 10.30 8.76
CA VAL A 328 4.45 10.88 8.09
C VAL A 328 3.76 11.84 9.06
N GLU A 329 3.47 13.04 8.59
CA GLU A 329 2.64 14.03 9.28
C GLU A 329 1.35 14.24 8.50
N ARG A 330 0.20 14.26 9.19
CA ARG A 330 -1.12 14.41 8.56
C ARG A 330 -1.97 15.42 9.30
N VAL A 331 -2.72 16.18 8.52
CA VAL A 331 -3.80 17.02 9.01
C VAL A 331 -5.05 16.70 8.22
N ASN A 332 -6.10 16.26 8.91
CA ASN A 332 -7.41 16.03 8.31
C ASN A 332 -8.43 16.99 8.89
N TYR A 333 -9.32 17.50 8.06
CA TYR A 333 -10.45 18.33 8.50
C TYR A 333 -11.73 17.88 7.82
N LEU A 334 -12.82 18.03 8.54
CA LEU A 334 -14.19 17.81 8.09
C LEU A 334 -15.06 18.97 8.56
N GLY A 335 -15.91 19.45 7.68
CA GLY A 335 -17.08 20.26 8.02
C GLY A 335 -18.31 19.60 7.40
N ARG A 336 -19.39 19.46 8.16
CA ARG A 336 -20.67 18.95 7.68
C ARG A 336 -21.82 19.73 8.28
N ALA A 337 -22.79 20.10 7.43
CA ALA A 337 -24.02 20.72 7.83
C ALA A 337 -25.21 19.97 7.22
N ASN A 338 -26.21 19.65 8.05
CA ASN A 338 -27.46 19.04 7.64
C ASN A 338 -28.61 19.95 8.05
N PHE A 339 -29.59 20.14 7.17
CA PHE A 339 -30.74 21.01 7.38
C PHE A 339 -32.03 20.28 7.01
N VAL A 340 -32.91 20.11 7.95
CA VAL A 340 -34.26 19.57 7.73
C VAL A 340 -35.14 20.66 7.12
N LEU A 341 -35.32 20.64 5.81
CA LEU A 341 -36.11 21.62 5.06
C LEU A 341 -37.60 21.44 5.34
N SER A 342 -38.05 20.18 5.39
CA SER A 342 -39.41 19.78 5.75
C SER A 342 -39.37 18.43 6.49
N ALA A 343 -40.53 17.90 6.88
CA ALA A 343 -40.61 16.58 7.50
C ALA A 343 -39.98 15.47 6.62
N ASP A 344 -40.01 15.64 5.30
CA ASP A 344 -39.60 14.63 4.34
C ASP A 344 -38.32 14.98 3.57
N HIS A 345 -37.75 16.17 3.76
CA HIS A 345 -36.64 16.66 2.95
C HIS A 345 -35.50 17.20 3.80
N THR A 346 -34.28 16.71 3.57
CA THR A 346 -33.04 17.16 4.21
C THR A 346 -32.05 17.62 3.17
N ALA A 347 -31.48 18.79 3.34
CA ALA A 347 -30.32 19.26 2.59
C ALA A 347 -29.04 19.03 3.40
N PHE A 348 -27.92 18.77 2.72
CA PHE A 348 -26.64 18.64 3.39
C PHE A 348 -25.51 19.22 2.55
N VAL A 349 -24.48 19.71 3.26
CA VAL A 349 -23.21 20.12 2.69
C VAL A 349 -22.09 19.46 3.49
N GLU A 350 -21.06 19.00 2.79
CA GLU A 350 -19.91 18.34 3.41
C GLU A 350 -18.63 18.83 2.73
N VAL A 351 -17.64 19.19 3.54
CA VAL A 351 -16.29 19.55 3.10
C VAL A 351 -15.30 18.67 3.84
N VAL A 352 -14.49 17.96 3.12
CA VAL A 352 -13.41 17.13 3.66
C VAL A 352 -12.11 17.56 3.03
N GLY A 353 -11.05 17.62 3.82
CA GLY A 353 -9.72 17.87 3.30
C GLY A 353 -8.63 17.21 4.12
N SER A 354 -7.51 16.98 3.47
CA SER A 354 -6.33 16.39 4.10
C SER A 354 -5.06 16.99 3.53
N ARG A 355 -4.04 17.08 4.39
CA ARG A 355 -2.66 17.32 4.01
C ARG A 355 -1.79 16.25 4.63
N THR A 356 -1.08 15.50 3.79
CA THR A 356 -0.12 14.47 4.19
C THR A 356 1.26 14.90 3.74
N LYS A 357 2.23 14.86 4.64
CA LYS A 357 3.64 15.10 4.38
C LYS A 357 4.42 13.85 4.79
N SER A 358 5.13 13.24 3.85
CA SER A 358 5.98 12.08 4.10
C SER A 358 7.40 12.34 3.63
N ASN A 359 8.39 11.86 4.40
CA ASN A 359 9.78 11.88 4.03
C ASN A 359 10.23 10.44 3.78
N GLN A 360 10.72 10.17 2.57
CA GLN A 360 11.31 8.88 2.23
C GLN A 360 12.82 9.01 2.26
N GLU A 361 13.47 8.17 3.05
CA GLU A 361 14.92 8.14 3.19
C GLU A 361 15.45 6.79 2.74
N PHE A 362 16.43 6.81 1.84
CA PHE A 362 17.10 5.66 1.29
C PHE A 362 18.60 5.77 1.54
N VAL A 363 19.31 4.68 1.37
CA VAL A 363 20.78 4.68 1.42
C VAL A 363 21.39 5.63 0.39
N GLY A 364 22.66 6.02 0.58
CA GLY A 364 23.38 6.90 -0.31
C GLY A 364 23.35 6.44 -1.78
N SER A 365 23.49 7.40 -2.68
CA SER A 365 23.47 7.17 -4.13
C SER A 365 24.52 6.16 -4.57
N GLN A 366 24.11 5.27 -5.46
CA GLN A 366 24.98 4.25 -6.03
C GLN A 366 25.32 4.58 -7.48
N PHE A 367 26.58 4.53 -7.81
CA PHE A 367 27.09 4.76 -9.13
C PHE A 367 27.55 3.42 -9.73
N THR A 368 26.74 2.82 -10.60
CA THR A 368 26.94 1.45 -11.09
C THR A 368 27.21 1.37 -12.57
N VAL A 369 26.89 2.44 -13.30
CA VAL A 369 27.03 2.55 -14.76
C VAL A 369 27.70 3.88 -15.05
N ASP A 370 28.67 3.88 -15.98
CA ASP A 370 29.30 5.07 -16.57
C ASP A 370 29.90 6.10 -15.58
N THR A 371 30.34 5.64 -14.42
CA THR A 371 31.13 6.44 -13.49
C THR A 371 32.59 6.06 -13.65
N PHE A 372 33.41 7.06 -14.01
CA PHE A 372 34.80 6.86 -14.32
C PHE A 372 35.70 7.67 -13.42
N TYR A 373 36.88 7.08 -13.12
CA TYR A 373 37.94 7.78 -12.44
C TYR A 373 39.12 7.94 -13.40
N PRO A 374 39.76 9.13 -13.55
CA PRO A 374 40.76 9.39 -14.58
C PRO A 374 42.08 8.65 -14.31
N ALA A 375 42.78 8.27 -15.35
CA ALA A 375 44.17 7.86 -15.26
C ALA A 375 45.02 9.02 -14.71
N GLY A 376 45.96 8.72 -13.79
CA GLY A 376 46.79 9.74 -13.15
C GLY A 376 46.07 10.58 -12.07
N GLY A 377 44.80 10.34 -11.75
CA GLY A 377 44.14 10.97 -10.63
C GLY A 377 44.81 10.65 -9.29
N ALA A 378 44.68 11.54 -8.28
CA ALA A 378 45.38 11.45 -7.01
C ALA A 378 45.15 10.13 -6.26
N TYR A 379 43.98 9.50 -6.47
CA TYR A 379 43.59 8.25 -5.82
C TYR A 379 43.41 7.09 -6.83
N TYR A 380 44.15 7.12 -7.93
CA TYR A 380 44.09 6.06 -8.94
C TYR A 380 44.55 4.73 -8.36
N LEU A 381 43.70 3.70 -8.47
CA LEU A 381 43.96 2.35 -7.96
C LEU A 381 44.62 1.53 -9.07
N ASP A 382 45.93 1.24 -8.93
CA ASP A 382 46.67 0.36 -9.82
C ASP A 382 46.55 -1.10 -9.41
N LEU A 383 45.86 -1.91 -10.22
CA LEU A 383 45.75 -3.36 -10.02
C LEU A 383 46.68 -4.19 -10.91
N SER A 384 47.62 -3.59 -11.63
CA SER A 384 48.57 -4.31 -12.49
C SER A 384 49.40 -5.37 -11.73
N PRO A 385 49.69 -5.25 -10.41
CA PRO A 385 50.33 -6.35 -9.66
C PRO A 385 49.48 -7.61 -9.51
N TYR A 386 48.16 -7.51 -9.66
CA TYR A 386 47.24 -8.62 -9.45
C TYR A 386 46.59 -9.13 -10.76
N ILE A 387 46.52 -8.26 -11.78
CA ILE A 387 45.78 -8.51 -13.02
C ILE A 387 46.70 -8.13 -14.19
N SER A 388 47.22 -9.12 -14.91
CA SER A 388 48.18 -8.90 -15.99
C SER A 388 47.64 -8.12 -17.19
N THR A 389 46.32 -8.12 -17.38
CA THR A 389 45.65 -7.39 -18.45
C THR A 389 45.20 -5.98 -18.04
N PHE A 390 45.57 -5.51 -16.82
CA PHE A 390 45.23 -4.19 -16.32
C PHE A 390 46.10 -3.11 -17.01
N ASP A 391 45.44 -2.20 -17.73
CA ASP A 391 46.11 -1.07 -18.39
C ASP A 391 45.98 0.20 -17.53
N LYS A 392 47.04 0.49 -16.74
CA LYS A 392 47.09 1.66 -15.85
C LYS A 392 47.10 3.00 -16.57
N THR A 393 47.22 3.04 -17.88
CA THR A 393 47.16 4.28 -18.69
C THR A 393 45.70 4.70 -18.98
N LYS A 394 44.74 3.85 -18.67
CA LYS A 394 43.30 4.05 -18.92
C LYS A 394 42.53 4.42 -17.64
N LYS A 395 41.41 5.08 -17.84
CA LYS A 395 40.48 5.41 -16.76
C LYS A 395 39.89 4.13 -16.11
N LEU A 396 39.55 4.21 -14.81
CA LEU A 396 38.83 3.17 -14.10
C LEU A 396 37.32 3.32 -14.33
N ARG A 397 36.61 2.22 -14.48
CA ARG A 397 35.13 2.17 -14.42
C ARG A 397 34.70 1.64 -13.06
N LEU A 398 33.88 2.41 -12.34
CA LEU A 398 33.58 2.17 -10.94
C LEU A 398 32.14 1.64 -10.73
N ARG A 399 31.99 0.84 -9.69
CA ARG A 399 30.76 0.64 -8.95
C ARG A 399 31.00 1.17 -7.53
N TRP A 400 30.39 2.27 -7.21
CA TRP A 400 30.67 2.98 -5.98
C TRP A 400 29.38 3.45 -5.30
N ARG A 401 29.37 3.45 -3.96
CA ARG A 401 28.32 4.07 -3.16
C ARG A 401 28.91 5.29 -2.47
N CYS A 402 28.43 6.46 -2.87
CA CYS A 402 28.84 7.73 -2.29
C CYS A 402 28.20 7.92 -0.92
N ILE A 403 28.92 7.55 0.15
CA ILE A 403 28.45 7.77 1.54
C ILE A 403 28.45 9.26 1.85
N GLU A 404 29.41 10.02 1.35
CA GLU A 404 29.55 11.46 1.53
C GLU A 404 28.44 12.27 0.85
N CYS A 405 27.80 11.71 -0.15
CA CYS A 405 26.59 12.29 -0.74
C CYS A 405 25.43 12.36 0.28
N GLY A 406 25.50 11.53 1.32
CA GLY A 406 24.46 11.37 2.33
C GLY A 406 23.30 10.46 1.89
N PRO A 407 22.36 10.14 2.78
CA PRO A 407 21.18 9.35 2.44
C PRO A 407 20.32 10.11 1.43
N ARG A 408 19.83 9.41 0.43
CA ARG A 408 18.85 9.95 -0.52
C ARG A 408 17.55 10.19 0.21
N THR A 409 17.12 11.44 0.27
CA THR A 409 15.89 11.84 0.96
C THR A 409 15.02 12.64 0.02
N GLN A 410 13.76 12.24 -0.09
CA GLN A 410 12.73 12.97 -0.81
C GLN A 410 11.53 13.22 0.10
N GLU A 411 10.93 14.38 -0.06
CA GLU A 411 9.73 14.79 0.65
C GLU A 411 8.56 14.81 -0.31
N THR A 412 7.47 14.11 0.03
CA THR A 412 6.21 14.18 -0.71
C THR A 412 5.16 14.88 0.14
N GLN A 413 4.54 15.91 -0.41
CA GLN A 413 3.39 16.58 0.16
C GLN A 413 2.17 16.33 -0.71
N ALA A 414 1.13 15.70 -0.14
CA ALA A 414 -0.15 15.46 -0.79
C ALA A 414 -1.25 16.26 -0.09
N ASN A 415 -2.07 16.96 -0.89
CA ASN A 415 -3.23 17.68 -0.42
C ASN A 415 -4.46 17.13 -1.15
N ALA A 416 -5.49 16.71 -0.42
CA ALA A 416 -6.73 16.22 -1.00
C ALA A 416 -7.92 16.97 -0.41
N TYR A 417 -8.98 17.12 -1.22
CA TYR A 417 -10.22 17.76 -0.80
C TYR A 417 -11.43 17.11 -1.46
N ARG A 418 -12.59 17.22 -0.82
CA ARG A 418 -13.91 16.98 -1.41
C ARG A 418 -14.90 18.01 -0.86
N VAL A 419 -15.68 18.58 -1.75
CA VAL A 419 -16.86 19.38 -1.45
C VAL A 419 -18.07 18.66 -2.01
N LEU A 420 -19.10 18.47 -1.22
CA LEU A 420 -20.31 17.73 -1.55
C LEU A 420 -21.51 18.53 -1.06
N ALA A 421 -22.53 18.67 -1.92
CA ALA A 421 -23.82 19.19 -1.54
C ALA A 421 -24.92 18.31 -2.10
N GLY A 422 -25.99 18.10 -1.34
CA GLY A 422 -27.06 17.23 -1.79
C GLY A 422 -28.36 17.39 -1.02
N LEU A 423 -29.34 16.68 -1.53
CA LEU A 423 -30.70 16.57 -1.01
C LEU A 423 -31.04 15.08 -0.83
N GLU A 424 -31.65 14.73 0.28
CA GLU A 424 -32.22 13.41 0.52
C GLU A 424 -33.61 13.57 1.14
N GLY A 425 -34.51 12.64 0.86
CA GLY A 425 -35.85 12.70 1.41
C GLY A 425 -36.79 11.67 0.83
N ASN A 426 -38.09 11.89 1.07
CA ASN A 426 -39.16 11.07 0.52
C ASN A 426 -40.13 11.97 -0.26
N PHE A 427 -40.54 11.49 -1.43
CA PHE A 427 -41.55 12.14 -2.26
C PHE A 427 -42.59 11.09 -2.70
N SER A 428 -43.82 11.25 -2.27
CA SER A 428 -44.91 10.32 -2.62
C SER A 428 -44.62 8.83 -2.38
N GLY A 429 -43.94 8.50 -1.26
CA GLY A 429 -43.58 7.14 -0.89
C GLY A 429 -42.26 6.63 -1.52
N TRP A 430 -41.60 7.44 -2.37
CA TRP A 430 -40.28 7.16 -2.90
C TRP A 430 -39.20 7.92 -2.18
N ASP A 431 -38.25 7.19 -1.63
CA ASP A 431 -37.03 7.78 -1.10
C ASP A 431 -36.15 8.26 -2.27
N TYR A 432 -35.56 9.43 -2.14
CA TYR A 432 -34.62 9.96 -3.12
C TYR A 432 -33.33 10.48 -2.47
N LYS A 433 -32.26 10.45 -3.24
CA LYS A 433 -31.02 11.14 -2.94
C LYS A 433 -30.45 11.74 -4.23
N LEU A 434 -29.98 12.97 -4.14
CA LEU A 434 -29.34 13.68 -5.25
C LEU A 434 -28.17 14.46 -4.68
N ALA A 435 -26.99 14.37 -5.30
CA ALA A 435 -25.84 15.12 -4.86
C ALA A 435 -24.91 15.50 -5.99
N ALA A 436 -24.26 16.65 -5.82
CA ALA A 436 -23.16 17.09 -6.64
C ALA A 436 -21.88 17.19 -5.80
N SER A 437 -20.76 16.73 -6.32
CA SER A 437 -19.47 16.79 -5.65
C SER A 437 -18.33 17.18 -6.56
N GLY A 438 -17.36 17.90 -5.97
CA GLY A 438 -16.06 18.17 -6.54
C GLY A 438 -14.97 17.67 -5.60
N ALA A 439 -14.04 16.86 -6.10
CA ALA A 439 -12.92 16.36 -5.33
C ALA A 439 -11.62 16.45 -6.11
N GLY A 440 -10.51 16.51 -5.40
CA GLY A 440 -9.19 16.51 -6.03
C GLY A 440 -8.10 16.12 -5.06
N SER A 441 -7.00 15.68 -5.61
CA SER A 441 -5.76 15.41 -4.88
C SER A 441 -4.58 15.92 -5.70
N LYS A 442 -3.73 16.72 -5.06
CA LYS A 442 -2.46 17.20 -5.64
C LYS A 442 -1.33 16.78 -4.75
N ALA A 443 -0.31 16.16 -5.34
CA ALA A 443 0.87 15.77 -4.61
C ALA A 443 2.13 16.13 -5.38
N ASP A 444 3.15 16.61 -4.66
CA ASP A 444 4.43 17.02 -5.19
C ASP A 444 5.55 16.34 -4.39
N THR A 445 6.61 15.88 -5.09
CA THR A 445 7.80 15.30 -4.48
C THR A 445 9.00 16.17 -4.77
N THR A 446 9.76 16.52 -3.72
CA THR A 446 10.96 17.35 -3.78
C THR A 446 12.15 16.58 -3.21
N LEU A 447 13.30 16.69 -3.85
CA LEU A 447 14.56 16.11 -3.40
C LEU A 447 15.11 16.94 -2.24
N VAL A 448 15.42 16.30 -1.13
CA VAL A 448 15.89 16.97 0.09
C VAL A 448 17.39 16.79 0.29
N ASN A 449 17.90 15.59 0.03
CA ASN A 449 19.31 15.26 0.26
C ASN A 449 19.73 14.03 -0.56
N GLY A 450 21.05 13.89 -0.79
CA GLY A 450 21.68 12.65 -1.28
C GLY A 450 21.54 12.39 -2.78
N TYR A 451 20.76 13.17 -3.50
CA TYR A 451 20.65 13.11 -4.95
C TYR A 451 21.60 14.09 -5.61
N VAL A 452 22.16 13.70 -6.76
CA VAL A 452 23.09 14.53 -7.52
C VAL A 452 22.71 14.54 -9.01
N PHE A 453 23.08 15.60 -9.72
CA PHE A 453 23.04 15.64 -11.17
C PHE A 453 24.15 14.74 -11.73
N SER A 454 23.79 13.77 -12.56
CA SER A 454 24.67 12.71 -13.03
C SER A 454 25.86 13.25 -13.83
N ASP A 455 25.61 14.16 -14.78
CA ASP A 455 26.66 14.73 -15.65
C ASP A 455 27.63 15.60 -14.83
N ALA A 456 27.10 16.44 -13.93
CA ALA A 456 27.92 17.25 -13.04
C ALA A 456 28.79 16.39 -12.11
N PHE A 457 28.18 15.31 -11.55
CA PHE A 457 28.92 14.40 -10.68
C PHE A 457 30.00 13.61 -11.43
N ASN A 458 29.70 13.12 -12.61
CA ASN A 458 30.68 12.44 -13.46
C ASN A 458 31.83 13.39 -13.86
N ALA A 459 31.52 14.65 -14.16
CA ALA A 459 32.56 15.65 -14.41
C ALA A 459 33.43 15.90 -13.16
N ALA A 460 32.82 15.98 -11.98
CA ALA A 460 33.54 16.12 -10.72
C ALA A 460 34.45 14.90 -10.44
N MET A 461 33.98 13.69 -10.70
CA MET A 461 34.79 12.46 -10.58
C MET A 461 36.00 12.47 -11.53
N LEU A 462 35.82 12.96 -12.74
CA LEU A 462 36.89 13.04 -13.74
C LEU A 462 37.98 14.08 -13.38
N THR A 463 37.78 14.93 -12.38
CA THR A 463 38.86 15.78 -11.83
C THR A 463 39.96 14.99 -11.11
N GLY A 464 39.64 13.74 -10.69
CA GLY A 464 40.55 12.90 -9.91
C GLY A 464 40.74 13.33 -8.47
N LYS A 465 39.94 14.30 -7.96
CA LYS A 465 40.05 14.86 -6.61
C LYS A 465 39.16 14.15 -5.57
N ILE A 466 38.08 13.52 -5.99
CA ILE A 466 37.19 12.73 -5.12
C ILE A 466 37.81 11.35 -4.95
N ASN A 467 37.95 10.88 -3.71
CA ASN A 467 38.50 9.56 -3.40
C ASN A 467 37.39 8.49 -3.29
N PRO A 468 37.20 7.58 -4.24
CA PRO A 468 36.25 6.49 -4.15
C PRO A 468 36.77 5.26 -3.40
N PHE A 469 37.98 5.34 -2.79
CA PHE A 469 38.69 4.24 -2.13
C PHE A 469 39.05 4.57 -0.70
N LEU A 470 38.17 5.27 0.02
CA LEU A 470 38.40 5.63 1.41
C LEU A 470 38.44 4.40 2.33
N MET A 471 39.47 4.36 3.18
CA MET A 471 39.57 3.39 4.27
C MET A 471 39.01 3.99 5.57
N PRO A 472 38.65 3.18 6.57
CA PRO A 472 38.19 3.67 7.87
C PRO A 472 39.16 4.67 8.49
N GLY A 473 38.63 5.78 8.97
CA GLY A 473 39.42 6.88 9.52
C GLY A 473 39.94 7.90 8.47
N GLN A 474 39.80 7.59 7.19
CA GLN A 474 40.04 8.55 6.12
C GLN A 474 38.77 9.33 5.78
N THR A 475 38.91 10.57 5.35
CA THR A 475 37.82 11.44 4.91
C THR A 475 38.17 12.07 3.56
N GLN A 476 37.14 12.52 2.86
CA GLN A 476 37.34 13.35 1.69
C GLN A 476 38.02 14.67 2.07
N THR A 477 38.80 15.24 1.15
CA THR A 477 39.32 16.60 1.32
C THR A 477 38.19 17.62 1.27
N ALA A 478 38.41 18.82 1.83
CA ALA A 478 37.44 19.91 1.74
C ALA A 478 37.10 20.28 0.28
N GLU A 479 38.06 20.18 -0.63
CA GLU A 479 37.88 20.41 -2.06
C GLU A 479 36.98 19.33 -2.69
N ALA A 480 37.21 18.07 -2.36
CA ALA A 480 36.38 16.97 -2.84
C ALA A 480 34.92 17.06 -2.32
N LEU A 481 34.72 17.45 -1.05
CA LEU A 481 33.40 17.69 -0.49
C LEU A 481 32.70 18.85 -1.18
N ALA A 482 33.40 19.96 -1.46
CA ALA A 482 32.83 21.09 -2.21
C ALA A 482 32.44 20.69 -3.64
N LEU A 483 33.22 19.84 -4.30
CA LEU A 483 32.87 19.28 -5.60
C LEU A 483 31.61 18.43 -5.54
N ILE A 484 31.50 17.53 -4.56
CA ILE A 484 30.29 16.72 -4.33
C ILE A 484 29.08 17.62 -4.08
N ASP A 485 29.23 18.61 -3.20
CA ASP A 485 28.15 19.53 -2.84
C ASP A 485 27.67 20.37 -4.03
N SER A 486 28.56 20.76 -4.92
CA SER A 486 28.21 21.51 -6.13
C SER A 486 27.36 20.72 -7.13
N THR A 487 27.31 19.39 -7.00
CA THR A 487 26.51 18.50 -7.86
C THR A 487 25.14 18.13 -7.29
N ARG A 488 24.82 18.58 -6.07
CA ARG A 488 23.57 18.19 -5.38
C ARG A 488 22.35 18.72 -6.09
N ALA A 489 21.32 17.87 -6.17
CA ALA A 489 20.01 18.19 -6.71
C ALA A 489 19.00 18.59 -5.60
N ASN A 490 19.50 19.07 -4.46
CA ASN A 490 18.65 19.44 -3.31
C ASN A 490 17.71 20.60 -3.68
N GLY A 491 16.44 20.53 -3.22
CA GLY A 491 15.42 21.52 -3.52
C GLY A 491 14.75 21.32 -4.88
N THR A 492 15.26 20.41 -5.71
CA THR A 492 14.65 20.11 -7.00
C THR A 492 13.32 19.40 -6.81
N LYS A 493 12.27 19.90 -7.45
CA LYS A 493 10.99 19.22 -7.55
C LYS A 493 11.13 18.09 -8.58
N LEU A 494 11.08 16.86 -8.08
CA LEU A 494 11.27 15.67 -8.88
C LEU A 494 10.07 15.42 -9.80
N PHE A 495 8.88 15.46 -9.25
CA PHE A 495 7.63 15.32 -9.99
C PHE A 495 6.43 15.85 -9.17
N GLY A 496 5.33 16.07 -9.86
CA GLY A 496 4.05 16.42 -9.27
C GLY A 496 2.91 15.75 -10.02
N GLY A 497 1.81 15.48 -9.32
CA GLY A 497 0.63 14.88 -9.91
C GLY A 497 -0.63 15.48 -9.34
N GLU A 498 -1.70 15.44 -10.13
CA GLU A 498 -3.01 15.95 -9.76
C GLU A 498 -4.11 15.10 -10.33
N THR A 499 -5.06 14.70 -9.48
CA THR A 499 -6.32 14.08 -9.87
C THR A 499 -7.47 15.00 -9.55
N THR A 500 -8.50 15.02 -10.39
CA THR A 500 -9.76 15.71 -10.12
C THR A 500 -10.94 14.82 -10.44
N LEU A 501 -12.01 14.98 -9.67
CA LEU A 501 -13.28 14.31 -9.84
C LEU A 501 -14.41 15.34 -9.68
N ALA A 502 -15.27 15.45 -10.69
CA ALA A 502 -16.55 16.13 -10.60
C ALA A 502 -17.65 15.09 -10.83
N GLN A 503 -18.63 15.03 -9.94
CA GLN A 503 -19.66 14.00 -9.96
C GLN A 503 -21.04 14.62 -9.67
N LEU A 504 -22.03 14.16 -10.41
CA LEU A 504 -23.46 14.34 -10.12
C LEU A 504 -24.08 12.95 -10.07
N ASP A 505 -24.60 12.55 -8.92
CA ASP A 505 -25.24 11.27 -8.68
C ASP A 505 -26.63 11.43 -8.10
N GLY A 506 -27.52 10.52 -8.47
CA GLY A 506 -28.85 10.46 -7.91
C GLY A 506 -29.43 9.06 -7.92
N ALA A 507 -30.31 8.80 -6.96
CA ALA A 507 -31.09 7.57 -6.88
C ALA A 507 -32.45 7.82 -6.31
N VAL A 508 -33.41 7.01 -6.74
CA VAL A 508 -34.74 6.89 -6.16
C VAL A 508 -35.00 5.44 -5.79
N SER A 509 -35.64 5.18 -4.66
CA SER A 509 -36.01 3.83 -4.26
C SER A 509 -37.40 3.81 -3.62
N GLY A 510 -38.18 2.78 -3.90
CA GLY A 510 -39.54 2.68 -3.40
C GLY A 510 -40.17 1.32 -3.70
N GLU A 511 -41.37 1.14 -3.21
CA GLU A 511 -42.18 -0.05 -3.43
C GLU A 511 -43.01 0.12 -4.71
N LEU A 512 -42.93 -0.85 -5.65
CA LEU A 512 -43.68 -0.82 -6.91
C LEU A 512 -45.10 -1.33 -6.73
N PHE A 513 -45.24 -2.53 -6.15
CA PHE A 513 -46.54 -3.13 -5.80
C PHE A 513 -46.34 -4.25 -4.78
N ALA A 514 -47.41 -4.65 -4.11
CA ALA A 514 -47.42 -5.73 -3.15
C ALA A 514 -47.45 -7.09 -3.87
N LEU A 515 -46.55 -7.99 -3.45
CA LEU A 515 -46.58 -9.42 -3.75
C LEU A 515 -47.12 -10.20 -2.53
N PRO A 516 -47.54 -11.47 -2.68
CA PRO A 516 -48.03 -12.26 -1.55
C PRO A 516 -47.07 -12.40 -0.37
N ALA A 517 -45.77 -12.31 -0.62
CA ALA A 517 -44.72 -12.44 0.39
C ALA A 517 -44.19 -11.09 0.92
N GLY A 518 -44.62 -9.97 0.36
CA GLY A 518 -44.16 -8.62 0.74
C GLY A 518 -44.10 -7.66 -0.46
N PRO A 519 -43.73 -6.39 -0.27
CA PRO A 519 -43.64 -5.44 -1.38
C PRO A 519 -42.46 -5.74 -2.28
N LEU A 520 -42.67 -5.64 -3.60
CA LEU A 520 -41.59 -5.54 -4.59
C LEU A 520 -40.94 -4.16 -4.47
N ALA A 521 -39.72 -4.12 -3.93
CA ALA A 521 -38.99 -2.87 -3.84
C ALA A 521 -38.04 -2.69 -5.03
N SER A 522 -37.85 -1.45 -5.44
CA SER A 522 -36.98 -1.10 -6.56
C SER A 522 -36.11 0.12 -6.23
N ALA A 523 -34.97 0.21 -6.92
CA ALA A 523 -34.18 1.43 -6.96
C ALA A 523 -33.68 1.68 -8.38
N PHE A 524 -33.64 2.96 -8.76
CA PHE A 524 -33.09 3.44 -10.02
C PHE A 524 -32.11 4.57 -9.73
N GLY A 525 -30.98 4.59 -10.42
CA GLY A 525 -30.04 5.64 -10.20
C GLY A 525 -29.16 5.94 -11.41
N PHE A 526 -28.50 7.08 -11.33
CA PHE A 526 -27.55 7.55 -12.32
C PHE A 526 -26.28 8.08 -11.65
N ASP A 527 -25.19 8.10 -12.43
CA ASP A 527 -23.90 8.61 -12.02
C ASP A 527 -23.21 9.25 -13.22
N LEU A 528 -23.01 10.55 -13.16
CA LEU A 528 -22.33 11.34 -14.19
C LEU A 528 -21.04 11.86 -13.59
N ARG A 529 -19.88 11.45 -14.16
CA ARG A 529 -18.58 11.83 -13.66
C ARG A 529 -17.67 12.35 -14.74
N ARG A 530 -16.85 13.33 -14.35
CA ARG A 530 -15.66 13.74 -15.10
C ARG A 530 -14.46 13.57 -14.23
N GLU A 531 -13.53 12.78 -14.66
CA GLU A 531 -12.25 12.53 -13.99
C GLU A 531 -11.11 13.09 -14.84
N SER A 532 -10.05 13.57 -14.17
CA SER A 532 -8.83 13.95 -14.85
C SER A 532 -7.60 13.56 -14.05
N TYR A 533 -6.51 13.33 -14.75
CA TYR A 533 -5.19 13.09 -14.19
C TYR A 533 -4.14 13.83 -15.00
N ARG A 534 -3.15 14.39 -14.32
CA ARG A 534 -1.93 14.89 -14.91
C ARG A 534 -0.74 14.55 -14.04
N PHE A 535 0.39 14.27 -14.68
CA PHE A 535 1.66 14.04 -14.01
C PHE A 535 2.71 14.89 -14.71
N ARG A 536 3.43 15.71 -13.96
CA ARG A 536 4.46 16.61 -14.49
C ARG A 536 5.72 16.52 -13.67
N PRO A 537 6.89 16.31 -14.29
CA PRO A 537 8.14 16.73 -13.70
C PRO A 537 8.19 18.26 -13.61
N ASP A 538 9.11 18.80 -12.85
CA ASP A 538 9.31 20.25 -12.79
C ASP A 538 9.75 20.77 -14.15
N ALA A 539 9.04 21.77 -14.69
CA ALA A 539 9.40 22.36 -15.97
C ALA A 539 10.75 23.08 -15.81
N GLY A 540 11.77 22.61 -16.52
CA GLY A 540 13.11 23.19 -16.54
C GLY A 540 14.20 22.34 -15.93
N VAL A 541 13.88 21.22 -15.27
CA VAL A 541 14.86 20.25 -14.79
C VAL A 541 14.58 18.90 -15.44
N SER A 542 15.54 18.39 -16.21
CA SER A 542 15.49 17.03 -16.71
C SER A 542 15.76 16.07 -15.55
N THR A 543 14.74 15.30 -15.17
CA THR A 543 14.91 14.27 -14.14
C THR A 543 15.78 13.10 -14.63
N ALA A 544 15.97 12.98 -15.95
CA ALA A 544 16.87 12.01 -16.55
C ALA A 544 18.35 12.23 -16.15
N ASP A 545 18.74 13.47 -15.88
CA ASP A 545 20.09 13.79 -15.40
C ASP A 545 20.25 13.61 -13.88
N ILE A 546 19.18 13.35 -13.13
CA ILE A 546 19.29 13.14 -11.68
C ILE A 546 19.55 11.67 -11.40
N LYS A 547 20.68 11.38 -10.77
CA LYS A 547 21.09 10.02 -10.44
C LYS A 547 20.06 9.33 -9.54
N ASP A 548 19.67 8.12 -9.91
CA ASP A 548 18.69 7.30 -9.21
C ASP A 548 17.25 7.91 -9.13
N ALA A 549 16.95 8.92 -9.93
CA ALA A 549 15.63 9.56 -9.95
C ALA A 549 14.69 9.04 -11.07
N GLY A 550 15.21 8.25 -11.98
CA GLY A 550 14.46 7.72 -13.13
C GLY A 550 14.27 8.71 -14.26
N GLY A 551 13.69 8.26 -15.37
CA GLY A 551 13.46 9.06 -16.57
C GLY A 551 12.39 10.14 -16.40
N ASP A 552 12.07 10.85 -17.47
CA ASP A 552 11.08 11.93 -17.53
C ASP A 552 9.69 11.40 -17.97
N PRO A 553 8.85 10.93 -17.03
CA PRO A 553 7.58 10.28 -17.33
C PRO A 553 6.43 11.27 -17.51
N ALA A 554 6.67 12.43 -18.13
CA ALA A 554 5.65 13.46 -18.28
C ALA A 554 4.36 12.90 -18.89
N LEU A 555 3.24 13.12 -18.20
CA LEU A 555 1.91 12.86 -18.70
C LEU A 555 1.12 14.15 -18.74
N ASN A 556 0.77 14.60 -19.91
CA ASN A 556 -0.17 15.69 -20.13
C ASN A 556 -1.54 15.31 -19.55
N LYS A 557 -2.34 16.33 -19.21
CA LYS A 557 -3.67 16.13 -18.64
C LYS A 557 -4.49 15.18 -19.50
N ALA A 558 -4.84 14.02 -18.94
CA ALA A 558 -5.79 13.09 -19.49
C ALA A 558 -7.15 13.26 -18.79
N THR A 559 -8.24 13.17 -19.54
CA THR A 559 -9.62 13.34 -19.03
C THR A 559 -10.49 12.22 -19.55
N ARG A 560 -11.40 11.73 -18.72
CA ARG A 560 -12.47 10.81 -19.13
C ARG A 560 -13.80 11.21 -18.53
N ASP A 561 -14.85 11.13 -19.32
CA ASP A 561 -16.24 11.26 -18.91
C ASP A 561 -16.83 9.86 -18.71
N ILE A 562 -17.60 9.70 -17.64
CA ILE A 562 -18.29 8.47 -17.32
C ILE A 562 -19.76 8.79 -17.13
N LYS A 563 -20.61 8.02 -17.80
CA LYS A 563 -22.08 8.09 -17.66
C LYS A 563 -22.58 6.72 -17.30
N ALA A 564 -23.36 6.62 -16.24
CA ALA A 564 -23.89 5.34 -15.82
C ALA A 564 -25.36 5.44 -15.40
N LEU A 565 -26.07 4.35 -15.67
CA LEU A 565 -27.43 4.12 -15.19
C LEU A 565 -27.47 2.75 -14.53
N TYR A 566 -28.23 2.63 -13.45
CA TYR A 566 -28.44 1.35 -12.78
C TYR A 566 -29.86 1.19 -12.29
N ALA A 567 -30.26 -0.08 -12.17
CA ALA A 567 -31.54 -0.47 -11.63
C ALA A 567 -31.34 -1.65 -10.65
N GLU A 568 -32.10 -1.68 -9.59
CA GLU A 568 -32.12 -2.74 -8.58
C GLU A 568 -33.57 -3.13 -8.25
N LEU A 569 -33.83 -4.43 -8.07
CA LEU A 569 -35.09 -4.99 -7.63
C LEU A 569 -34.85 -5.90 -6.42
N SER A 570 -35.70 -5.81 -5.40
CA SER A 570 -35.78 -6.75 -4.28
C SER A 570 -37.15 -7.40 -4.31
N ILE A 571 -37.17 -8.70 -4.60
CA ILE A 571 -38.34 -9.51 -4.89
C ILE A 571 -38.54 -10.52 -3.74
N PRO A 572 -39.49 -10.31 -2.84
CA PRO A 572 -39.86 -11.31 -1.85
C PRO A 572 -40.69 -12.40 -2.55
N VAL A 573 -40.01 -13.48 -2.96
CA VAL A 573 -40.67 -14.60 -3.67
C VAL A 573 -41.51 -15.45 -2.70
N LEU A 574 -40.94 -15.71 -1.52
CA LEU A 574 -41.63 -16.31 -0.37
C LEU A 574 -41.25 -15.49 0.86
N LYS A 575 -41.94 -15.68 1.97
CA LYS A 575 -41.60 -15.01 3.25
C LYS A 575 -40.14 -15.29 3.69
N GLU A 576 -39.65 -16.48 3.35
CA GLU A 576 -38.32 -16.96 3.65
C GLU A 576 -37.32 -16.71 2.53
N VAL A 577 -37.77 -16.34 1.30
CA VAL A 577 -36.92 -16.22 0.11
C VAL A 577 -37.03 -14.84 -0.52
N GLU A 578 -35.94 -14.12 -0.56
CA GLU A 578 -35.77 -12.85 -1.24
C GLU A 578 -34.76 -13.00 -2.39
N VAL A 579 -35.10 -12.52 -3.57
CA VAL A 579 -34.22 -12.44 -4.73
C VAL A 579 -33.91 -10.98 -5.02
N GLN A 580 -32.65 -10.65 -5.14
CA GLN A 580 -32.17 -9.33 -5.54
C GLN A 580 -31.59 -9.40 -6.94
N LEU A 581 -32.06 -8.52 -7.80
CA LEU A 581 -31.53 -8.35 -9.14
C LEU A 581 -30.97 -6.93 -9.26
N ALA A 582 -29.81 -6.77 -9.86
CA ALA A 582 -29.27 -5.47 -10.17
C ALA A 582 -28.58 -5.50 -11.55
N VAL A 583 -28.63 -4.39 -12.23
CA VAL A 583 -27.89 -4.18 -13.46
C VAL A 583 -27.41 -2.75 -13.55
N ARG A 584 -26.16 -2.58 -13.97
CA ARG A 584 -25.58 -1.26 -14.24
C ARG A 584 -24.91 -1.26 -15.60
N ARG A 585 -25.12 -0.17 -16.33
CA ARG A 585 -24.40 0.13 -17.56
C ARG A 585 -23.59 1.38 -17.35
N ASP A 586 -22.29 1.27 -17.60
CA ASP A 586 -21.34 2.38 -17.59
C ASP A 586 -20.83 2.62 -19.02
N ASP A 587 -20.72 3.89 -19.41
CA ASP A 587 -20.10 4.33 -20.67
C ASP A 587 -18.91 5.24 -20.33
N TYR A 588 -17.72 4.79 -20.70
CA TYR A 588 -16.45 5.49 -20.51
C TYR A 588 -15.97 6.08 -21.81
N SER A 589 -15.81 7.39 -21.87
CA SER A 589 -15.15 8.01 -23.02
C SER A 589 -13.77 7.39 -23.26
N LYS A 590 -13.45 7.03 -24.51
CA LYS A 590 -12.17 6.44 -24.96
C LYS A 590 -11.91 4.97 -24.54
N ILE A 591 -12.73 4.37 -23.67
CA ILE A 591 -12.55 3.00 -23.22
C ILE A 591 -13.70 2.09 -23.70
N GLY A 592 -14.91 2.67 -23.85
CA GLY A 592 -16.12 1.96 -24.27
C GLY A 592 -17.08 1.68 -23.11
N SER A 593 -18.12 0.90 -23.39
CA SER A 593 -19.19 0.62 -22.43
C SER A 593 -19.09 -0.78 -21.84
N THR A 594 -19.61 -0.91 -20.61
CA THR A 594 -19.74 -2.20 -19.93
C THR A 594 -21.09 -2.31 -19.25
N THR A 595 -21.63 -3.54 -19.20
CA THR A 595 -22.88 -3.84 -18.50
C THR A 595 -22.63 -4.96 -17.52
N ASN A 596 -22.98 -4.72 -16.25
CA ASN A 596 -22.67 -5.59 -15.13
C ASN A 596 -23.97 -6.01 -14.40
N PRO A 597 -24.50 -7.20 -14.68
CA PRO A 597 -25.61 -7.78 -13.95
C PRO A 597 -25.15 -8.41 -12.64
N LYS A 598 -26.06 -8.47 -11.68
CA LYS A 598 -25.96 -9.17 -10.40
C LYS A 598 -27.29 -9.84 -10.05
N ILE A 599 -27.21 -11.04 -9.54
CA ILE A 599 -28.29 -11.73 -8.82
C ILE A 599 -27.79 -12.11 -7.45
N ALA A 600 -28.63 -11.92 -6.43
CA ALA A 600 -28.37 -12.46 -5.10
C ALA A 600 -29.66 -13.04 -4.53
N ILE A 601 -29.52 -14.10 -3.74
CA ILE A 601 -30.62 -14.84 -3.14
C ILE A 601 -30.35 -14.90 -1.64
N ARG A 602 -31.38 -14.59 -0.86
CA ARG A 602 -31.44 -14.77 0.58
C ARG A 602 -32.54 -15.77 0.88
N PHE A 603 -32.19 -16.86 1.54
CA PHE A 603 -33.13 -17.88 2.01
C PHE A 603 -33.00 -18.04 3.52
N GLN A 604 -34.02 -17.67 4.25
CA GLN A 604 -34.07 -17.74 5.73
C GLN A 604 -35.18 -18.67 6.19
N PRO A 605 -34.94 -19.99 6.23
CA PRO A 605 -35.98 -20.96 6.62
C PRO A 605 -36.40 -20.81 8.08
N THR A 606 -35.52 -20.32 8.93
CA THR A 606 -35.82 -20.04 10.35
C THR A 606 -35.18 -18.72 10.78
N LYS A 607 -35.56 -18.17 11.91
CA LYS A 607 -34.92 -16.94 12.44
C LYS A 607 -33.44 -17.14 12.76
N SER A 608 -33.01 -18.37 13.03
CA SER A 608 -31.66 -18.73 13.42
C SER A 608 -30.77 -19.20 12.26
N LEU A 609 -31.30 -19.35 11.04
CA LEU A 609 -30.53 -19.87 9.91
C LEU A 609 -30.88 -19.11 8.63
N LEU A 610 -29.86 -18.57 8.00
CA LEU A 610 -29.94 -17.86 6.74
C LEU A 610 -28.91 -18.42 5.78
N PHE A 611 -29.31 -18.75 4.56
CA PHE A 611 -28.43 -19.03 3.42
C PHE A 611 -28.42 -17.85 2.47
N ARG A 612 -27.27 -17.61 1.87
CA ARG A 612 -27.09 -16.55 0.88
C ARG A 612 -26.24 -17.03 -0.29
N ALA A 613 -26.61 -16.57 -1.48
CA ALA A 613 -25.86 -16.82 -2.71
C ALA A 613 -25.85 -15.57 -3.55
N SER A 614 -24.75 -15.30 -4.24
CA SER A 614 -24.67 -14.24 -5.22
C SER A 614 -23.89 -14.68 -6.46
N ALA A 615 -24.27 -14.12 -7.62
CA ALA A 615 -23.48 -14.18 -8.83
C ALA A 615 -23.50 -12.82 -9.50
N ASN A 616 -22.32 -12.35 -9.92
CA ASN A 616 -22.20 -11.03 -10.52
C ASN A 616 -21.03 -10.94 -11.49
N THR A 617 -21.05 -9.91 -12.33
CA THR A 617 -19.92 -9.49 -13.13
C THR A 617 -19.38 -8.17 -12.61
N GLY A 618 -18.12 -7.91 -12.87
CA GLY A 618 -17.47 -6.65 -12.53
C GLY A 618 -16.42 -6.29 -13.56
N PHE A 619 -15.90 -5.07 -13.43
CA PHE A 619 -14.84 -4.60 -14.29
C PHE A 619 -13.94 -3.59 -13.55
N HIS A 620 -12.72 -3.46 -14.07
CA HIS A 620 -11.82 -2.37 -13.70
C HIS A 620 -11.36 -1.68 -14.98
N ALA A 621 -11.60 -0.37 -15.06
CA ALA A 621 -11.12 0.45 -16.17
C ALA A 621 -9.62 0.73 -15.97
N PRO A 622 -8.78 0.67 -17.04
CA PRO A 622 -7.37 1.01 -16.92
C PRO A 622 -7.16 2.36 -16.24
N ASP A 623 -6.21 2.42 -15.33
CA ASP A 623 -5.80 3.65 -14.67
C ASP A 623 -5.05 4.59 -15.63
N TYR A 624 -5.05 5.88 -15.33
CA TYR A 624 -4.33 6.85 -16.14
C TYR A 624 -2.84 6.56 -16.29
N PRO A 625 -2.10 6.21 -15.20
CA PRO A 625 -0.71 5.79 -15.32
C PRO A 625 -0.53 4.56 -16.21
N GLN A 626 -1.43 3.57 -16.12
CA GLN A 626 -1.36 2.38 -16.95
C GLN A 626 -1.49 2.71 -18.45
N LEU A 627 -2.31 3.70 -18.78
CA LEU A 627 -2.55 4.11 -20.16
C LEU A 627 -1.47 5.04 -20.72
N TYR A 628 -0.98 5.99 -19.90
CA TYR A 628 -0.34 7.18 -20.46
C TYR A 628 0.99 7.58 -19.81
N THR A 629 1.53 6.84 -18.84
CA THR A 629 2.85 7.15 -18.29
C THR A 629 3.91 7.07 -19.39
N GLY A 630 4.79 8.07 -19.46
CA GLY A 630 5.94 8.05 -20.34
C GLY A 630 6.90 6.91 -20.01
N GLN A 631 7.87 6.64 -20.88
CA GLN A 631 8.90 5.64 -20.62
C GLN A 631 9.80 6.07 -19.46
N THR A 632 10.10 5.14 -18.59
CA THR A 632 11.04 5.30 -17.48
C THR A 632 12.13 4.25 -17.57
N GLU A 633 13.35 4.66 -17.27
CA GLU A 633 14.48 3.76 -17.14
C GLU A 633 14.55 3.15 -15.74
N GLY A 634 15.02 1.93 -15.67
CA GLY A 634 15.27 1.20 -14.44
C GLY A 634 16.37 0.18 -14.62
N ILE A 635 16.57 -0.61 -13.57
CA ILE A 635 17.50 -1.75 -13.59
C ILE A 635 16.80 -2.95 -13.00
N LEU A 636 17.08 -4.13 -13.53
CA LEU A 636 16.57 -5.38 -12.97
C LEU A 636 17.06 -5.56 -11.53
N ASN A 637 16.16 -5.89 -10.59
CA ASN A 637 16.53 -6.04 -9.18
C ASN A 637 17.54 -7.16 -8.97
N ASN A 638 17.35 -8.29 -9.66
CA ASN A 638 18.23 -9.47 -9.58
C ASN A 638 19.01 -9.67 -10.87
N ALA A 639 20.24 -10.14 -10.74
CA ALA A 639 21.02 -10.57 -11.89
C ALA A 639 20.34 -11.75 -12.58
N THR A 640 20.17 -11.69 -13.88
CA THR A 640 19.41 -12.68 -14.66
C THR A 640 20.19 -13.03 -15.92
N LEU A 641 20.15 -14.32 -16.30
CA LEU A 641 20.79 -14.83 -17.50
C LEU A 641 20.12 -14.28 -18.76
N ASP A 642 20.92 -13.84 -19.72
CA ASP A 642 20.46 -13.58 -21.09
C ASP A 642 20.12 -14.91 -21.79
N PRO A 643 18.86 -15.16 -22.18
CA PRO A 643 18.45 -16.41 -22.81
C PRO A 643 19.07 -16.65 -24.20
N ALA A 644 19.59 -15.62 -24.86
CA ALA A 644 20.32 -15.73 -26.12
C ALA A 644 21.85 -15.80 -25.95
N CYS A 645 22.33 -15.98 -24.71
CA CYS A 645 23.74 -16.14 -24.43
C CYS A 645 24.32 -17.37 -25.13
N PRO A 646 25.49 -17.26 -25.82
CA PRO A 646 26.17 -18.41 -26.33
C PRO A 646 26.52 -19.42 -25.23
N GLN A 647 26.32 -20.71 -25.50
CA GLN A 647 26.51 -21.77 -24.51
C GLN A 647 27.92 -21.77 -23.87
N SER A 648 28.94 -21.38 -24.63
CA SER A 648 30.31 -21.23 -24.14
C SER A 648 30.47 -20.13 -23.08
N LEU A 649 29.64 -19.09 -23.12
CA LEU A 649 29.60 -17.99 -22.15
C LEU A 649 28.64 -18.28 -20.99
N VAL A 650 27.58 -19.06 -21.23
CA VAL A 650 26.69 -19.55 -20.16
C VAL A 650 27.47 -20.39 -19.15
N ALA A 651 28.32 -21.29 -19.63
CA ALA A 651 29.17 -22.13 -18.77
C ALA A 651 30.15 -21.32 -17.89
N GLN A 652 30.41 -20.05 -18.25
CA GLN A 652 31.26 -19.13 -17.52
C GLN A 652 30.46 -18.08 -16.73
N ASN A 653 29.11 -18.14 -16.76
CA ASN A 653 28.19 -17.14 -16.20
C ASN A 653 28.48 -15.70 -16.67
N ALA A 654 29.03 -15.52 -17.86
CA ALA A 654 29.43 -14.23 -18.39
C ALA A 654 28.25 -13.36 -18.86
N CYS A 655 27.07 -13.97 -19.07
CA CYS A 655 25.86 -13.30 -19.53
C CYS A 655 24.82 -13.12 -18.41
N ILE A 656 25.23 -13.13 -17.15
CA ILE A 656 24.36 -12.85 -16.01
C ILE A 656 24.64 -11.43 -15.53
N ASP A 657 23.67 -10.54 -15.65
CA ASP A 657 23.79 -9.17 -15.10
C ASP A 657 22.42 -8.62 -14.67
N LYS A 658 22.44 -7.47 -13.99
CA LYS A 658 21.27 -6.63 -13.74
C LYS A 658 21.09 -5.74 -14.98
N TRP A 659 20.17 -6.10 -15.85
CA TRP A 659 19.93 -5.43 -17.10
C TRP A 659 19.17 -4.12 -16.94
N ASN A 660 19.42 -3.15 -17.79
CA ASN A 660 18.60 -1.95 -17.88
C ASN A 660 17.19 -2.30 -18.35
N THR A 661 16.22 -1.57 -17.86
CA THR A 661 14.82 -1.79 -18.19
C THR A 661 14.16 -0.48 -18.60
N LEU A 662 13.23 -0.55 -19.57
CA LEU A 662 12.39 0.55 -19.99
C LEU A 662 10.93 0.15 -19.73
N SER A 663 10.19 0.96 -18.98
CA SER A 663 8.78 0.72 -18.67
C SER A 663 7.95 1.95 -18.96
N GLY A 664 6.71 1.76 -19.43
CA GLY A 664 5.80 2.86 -19.73
C GLY A 664 4.34 2.44 -19.78
N GLY A 665 3.44 3.40 -19.99
CA GLY A 665 2.02 3.18 -20.16
C GLY A 665 1.70 2.55 -21.53
N ASN A 666 0.49 1.97 -21.64
CA ASN A 666 -0.02 1.38 -22.88
C ASN A 666 -1.44 1.89 -23.16
N PRO A 667 -1.63 2.78 -24.14
CA PRO A 667 -2.94 3.35 -24.45
C PRO A 667 -3.93 2.34 -25.06
N ASN A 668 -3.47 1.15 -25.44
CA ASN A 668 -4.30 0.10 -26.06
C ASN A 668 -4.87 -0.90 -25.02
N LEU A 669 -4.70 -0.64 -23.73
CA LEU A 669 -5.23 -1.50 -22.69
C LEU A 669 -6.76 -1.59 -22.73
N LYS A 670 -7.24 -2.81 -22.56
CA LYS A 670 -8.66 -3.13 -22.41
C LYS A 670 -9.03 -3.20 -20.94
N PRO A 671 -10.29 -2.90 -20.55
CA PRO A 671 -10.76 -3.13 -19.19
C PRO A 671 -10.60 -4.58 -18.75
N GLU A 672 -10.18 -4.76 -17.51
CA GLU A 672 -10.30 -6.05 -16.84
C GLU A 672 -11.79 -6.39 -16.65
N LYS A 673 -12.12 -7.65 -16.77
CA LYS A 673 -13.49 -8.17 -16.56
C LYS A 673 -13.46 -9.29 -15.55
N SER A 674 -14.41 -9.27 -14.60
CA SER A 674 -14.56 -10.33 -13.62
C SER A 674 -15.92 -11.04 -13.75
N ARG A 675 -15.91 -12.32 -13.37
CA ARG A 675 -17.10 -13.11 -13.07
C ARG A 675 -16.88 -13.73 -11.71
N GLN A 676 -17.86 -13.60 -10.85
CA GLN A 676 -17.74 -14.07 -9.49
C GLN A 676 -19.04 -14.62 -8.96
N TRP A 677 -18.93 -15.51 -8.00
CA TRP A 677 -20.06 -16.03 -7.24
C TRP A 677 -19.64 -16.31 -5.80
N THR A 678 -20.59 -16.16 -4.90
CA THR A 678 -20.43 -16.41 -3.46
C THR A 678 -21.59 -17.28 -2.99
N LEU A 679 -21.29 -18.23 -2.11
CA LEU A 679 -22.27 -19.07 -1.43
C LEU A 679 -21.94 -19.09 0.05
N GLY A 680 -22.90 -18.80 0.89
CA GLY A 680 -22.66 -18.74 2.32
C GLY A 680 -23.89 -19.00 3.16
N PHE A 681 -23.66 -19.08 4.48
CA PHE A 681 -24.72 -19.14 5.47
C PHE A 681 -24.38 -18.31 6.71
N VAL A 682 -25.44 -17.91 7.41
CA VAL A 682 -25.35 -17.33 8.75
C VAL A 682 -26.22 -18.16 9.66
N ALA A 683 -25.64 -18.60 10.78
CA ALA A 683 -26.32 -19.38 11.79
C ALA A 683 -26.25 -18.71 13.15
N ALA A 684 -27.39 -18.51 13.79
CA ALA A 684 -27.54 -18.05 15.17
C ALA A 684 -28.27 -19.13 15.99
N PRO A 685 -27.60 -20.26 16.32
CA PRO A 685 -28.23 -21.39 16.98
C PRO A 685 -28.79 -21.02 18.34
N VAL A 686 -28.24 -20.00 18.95
CA VAL A 686 -28.73 -19.34 20.18
C VAL A 686 -28.49 -17.83 20.02
N ASP A 687 -29.24 -17.01 20.76
CA ASP A 687 -29.24 -15.54 20.63
C ASP A 687 -27.84 -14.88 20.88
N TRP A 688 -26.99 -15.60 21.59
CA TRP A 688 -25.65 -15.13 21.96
C TRP A 688 -24.54 -15.64 21.05
N VAL A 689 -24.81 -16.46 20.01
CA VAL A 689 -23.85 -16.98 19.05
C VAL A 689 -24.30 -16.67 17.61
N ASN A 690 -23.43 -16.03 16.83
CA ASN A 690 -23.62 -15.83 15.41
C ASN A 690 -22.38 -16.34 14.66
N VAL A 691 -22.59 -17.21 13.67
CA VAL A 691 -21.55 -17.78 12.82
C VAL A 691 -21.89 -17.47 11.37
N SER A 692 -20.93 -16.95 10.62
CA SER A 692 -21.05 -16.78 9.17
C SER A 692 -19.92 -17.50 8.44
N VAL A 693 -20.25 -18.15 7.34
CA VAL A 693 -19.26 -18.78 6.44
C VAL A 693 -19.67 -18.48 5.01
N ASP A 694 -18.75 -17.89 4.23
CA ASP A 694 -18.96 -17.52 2.84
C ASP A 694 -17.82 -18.07 1.97
N TYR A 695 -18.11 -19.02 1.11
CA TYR A 695 -17.21 -19.46 0.05
C TYR A 695 -17.37 -18.56 -1.17
N TRP A 696 -16.27 -18.10 -1.73
CA TRP A 696 -16.28 -17.21 -2.90
C TRP A 696 -15.28 -17.65 -3.98
N ASN A 697 -15.60 -17.32 -5.23
CA ASN A 697 -14.78 -17.61 -6.41
C ASN A 697 -14.84 -16.41 -7.36
N ILE A 698 -13.68 -15.87 -7.70
CA ILE A 698 -13.52 -14.73 -8.60
C ILE A 698 -12.60 -15.13 -9.73
N LYS A 699 -13.07 -14.96 -10.96
CA LYS A 699 -12.27 -15.11 -12.18
C LYS A 699 -12.13 -13.75 -12.86
N ARG A 700 -10.87 -13.34 -13.19
CA ARG A 700 -10.64 -12.14 -14.00
C ARG A 700 -10.00 -12.51 -15.33
N LYS A 701 -10.31 -11.71 -16.36
CA LYS A 701 -9.73 -11.76 -17.69
C LYS A 701 -9.23 -10.38 -18.09
N ASN A 702 -8.28 -10.34 -19.03
CA ASN A 702 -7.60 -9.13 -19.45
C ASN A 702 -6.95 -8.39 -18.27
N LEU A 703 -6.36 -9.13 -17.34
CA LEU A 703 -5.73 -8.57 -16.16
C LEU A 703 -4.62 -7.60 -16.56
N ILE A 704 -4.66 -6.39 -16.04
CA ILE A 704 -3.65 -5.38 -16.35
C ILE A 704 -2.48 -5.57 -15.39
N VAL A 705 -1.35 -6.04 -15.91
CA VAL A 705 -0.13 -6.26 -15.15
C VAL A 705 1.01 -5.42 -15.72
N SER A 706 1.94 -5.03 -14.85
CA SER A 706 3.24 -4.55 -15.30
C SER A 706 4.10 -5.75 -15.68
N LEU A 707 4.44 -5.83 -16.95
CA LEU A 707 5.30 -6.91 -17.45
C LEU A 707 6.70 -6.80 -16.81
N ASP A 708 7.03 -7.77 -15.97
CA ASP A 708 8.34 -7.83 -15.35
C ASP A 708 9.39 -8.22 -16.39
N PRO A 709 10.51 -7.54 -16.47
CA PRO A 709 11.59 -7.90 -17.39
C PRO A 709 12.12 -9.33 -17.20
N ARG A 710 12.00 -9.92 -16.01
CA ARG A 710 12.34 -11.34 -15.77
C ARG A 710 11.39 -12.26 -16.52
N ASP A 711 10.11 -11.93 -16.57
CA ASP A 711 9.12 -12.69 -17.35
C ASP A 711 9.35 -12.55 -18.85
N VAL A 712 9.85 -11.39 -19.31
CA VAL A 712 10.29 -11.21 -20.72
C VAL A 712 11.41 -12.17 -21.04
N LEU A 713 12.45 -12.25 -20.22
CA LEU A 713 13.58 -13.15 -20.44
C LEU A 713 13.17 -14.63 -20.30
N ALA A 714 12.34 -14.97 -19.32
CA ALA A 714 11.83 -16.33 -19.14
C ALA A 714 10.94 -16.83 -20.30
N ASN A 715 10.28 -15.89 -20.98
CA ASN A 715 9.43 -16.16 -22.14
C ASN A 715 10.04 -15.62 -23.45
N TYR A 716 11.35 -15.63 -23.59
CA TYR A 716 12.08 -15.01 -24.68
C TYR A 716 11.60 -15.44 -26.08
N ALA A 717 11.19 -16.72 -26.24
CA ALA A 717 10.65 -17.22 -27.49
C ALA A 717 9.41 -16.45 -28.00
N VAL A 718 8.61 -15.88 -27.10
CA VAL A 718 7.39 -15.13 -27.41
C VAL A 718 7.59 -13.62 -27.23
N LEU A 719 8.32 -13.21 -26.19
CA LEU A 719 8.50 -11.84 -25.78
C LEU A 719 9.88 -11.27 -26.14
N GLY A 720 10.66 -11.99 -26.94
CA GLY A 720 12.04 -11.58 -27.32
C GLY A 720 12.10 -10.22 -28.05
N SER A 721 11.02 -9.79 -28.69
CA SER A 721 10.92 -8.46 -29.28
C SER A 721 10.98 -7.32 -28.26
N ASN A 722 10.75 -7.63 -26.97
CA ASN A 722 10.89 -6.69 -25.87
C ASN A 722 12.35 -6.53 -25.40
N VAL A 723 13.28 -7.33 -25.92
CA VAL A 723 14.71 -7.25 -25.61
C VAL A 723 15.44 -6.46 -26.69
N ILE A 724 15.89 -5.27 -26.33
CA ILE A 724 16.67 -4.40 -27.22
C ILE A 724 18.14 -4.75 -27.05
N ARG A 725 18.82 -5.07 -28.16
CA ARG A 725 20.25 -5.41 -28.18
C ARG A 725 21.07 -4.32 -28.80
N ASP A 726 22.31 -4.21 -28.36
CA ASP A 726 23.31 -3.35 -28.97
C ASP A 726 23.87 -3.99 -30.25
N ALA A 727 24.79 -3.26 -30.95
CA ALA A 727 25.44 -3.74 -32.17
C ALA A 727 26.27 -5.02 -31.99
N ASN A 728 26.65 -5.36 -30.74
CA ASN A 728 27.41 -6.55 -30.39
C ASN A 728 26.51 -7.74 -29.96
N GLY A 729 25.20 -7.55 -30.01
CA GLY A 729 24.22 -8.53 -29.60
C GLY A 729 23.97 -8.63 -28.08
N ALA A 730 24.63 -7.80 -27.26
CA ALA A 730 24.40 -7.76 -25.82
C ALA A 730 23.08 -7.05 -25.51
N ILE A 731 22.40 -7.45 -24.42
CA ILE A 731 21.22 -6.75 -23.95
C ILE A 731 21.58 -5.32 -23.58
N LYS A 732 20.97 -4.36 -24.28
CA LYS A 732 21.01 -2.95 -23.96
C LYS A 732 19.91 -2.58 -23.00
N ASP A 733 18.65 -2.89 -23.36
CA ASP A 733 17.46 -2.60 -22.58
C ASP A 733 16.46 -3.75 -22.70
N ILE A 734 15.65 -3.94 -21.67
CA ILE A 734 14.48 -4.82 -21.69
C ILE A 734 13.24 -3.95 -21.53
N THR A 735 12.40 -3.93 -22.56
CA THR A 735 11.15 -3.17 -22.52
C THR A 735 10.09 -3.95 -21.77
N GLY A 736 9.61 -3.35 -20.68
CA GLY A 736 8.42 -3.75 -19.93
C GLY A 736 7.26 -2.80 -20.20
N GLY A 737 6.36 -2.70 -19.27
CA GLY A 737 5.21 -1.81 -19.31
C GLY A 737 3.92 -2.56 -19.07
N PHE A 738 2.78 -1.87 -19.20
CA PHE A 738 1.51 -2.50 -18.93
C PHE A 738 0.99 -3.30 -20.12
N ILE A 739 0.53 -4.53 -19.83
CA ILE A 739 -0.15 -5.40 -20.79
C ILE A 739 -1.45 -5.92 -20.20
N ASN A 740 -2.38 -6.38 -21.06
CA ASN A 740 -3.46 -7.24 -20.62
C ASN A 740 -2.97 -8.68 -20.63
N ALA A 741 -2.62 -9.21 -19.45
CA ALA A 741 -2.37 -10.63 -19.25
C ALA A 741 -3.65 -11.45 -19.42
N SER A 742 -3.53 -12.77 -19.60
CA SER A 742 -4.67 -13.65 -19.81
C SER A 742 -5.67 -13.61 -18.67
N GLY A 743 -5.24 -13.78 -17.42
CA GLY A 743 -6.13 -13.65 -16.29
C GLY A 743 -5.70 -14.40 -15.03
N ASP A 744 -6.58 -14.35 -14.04
CA ASP A 744 -6.42 -15.07 -12.78
C ASP A 744 -7.73 -15.73 -12.32
N GLN A 745 -7.58 -16.62 -11.34
CA GLN A 745 -8.68 -17.21 -10.58
C GLN A 745 -8.32 -17.27 -9.11
N VAL A 746 -9.18 -16.66 -8.29
CA VAL A 746 -9.00 -16.59 -6.83
C VAL A 746 -10.20 -17.20 -6.14
N LYS A 747 -9.96 -18.06 -5.14
CA LYS A 747 -10.98 -18.78 -4.37
C LYS A 747 -10.64 -18.75 -2.89
N GLY A 748 -11.66 -18.61 -2.07
CA GLY A 748 -11.45 -18.61 -0.62
C GLY A 748 -12.73 -18.76 0.18
N VAL A 749 -12.56 -18.76 1.49
CA VAL A 749 -13.64 -18.83 2.49
C VAL A 749 -13.43 -17.70 3.48
N ASP A 750 -14.46 -16.88 3.69
CA ASP A 750 -14.52 -15.92 4.79
C ASP A 750 -15.33 -16.54 5.95
N ILE A 751 -14.83 -16.43 7.17
CA ILE A 751 -15.41 -17.02 8.38
C ILE A 751 -15.58 -15.90 9.41
N GLY A 752 -16.79 -15.74 9.92
CA GLY A 752 -17.10 -14.86 11.02
C GLY A 752 -17.70 -15.62 12.20
N LEU A 753 -17.24 -15.33 13.41
CA LEU A 753 -17.86 -15.80 14.65
C LEU A 753 -18.03 -14.61 15.59
N ASN A 754 -19.23 -14.44 16.13
CA ASN A 754 -19.50 -13.48 17.18
C ASN A 754 -20.23 -14.20 18.31
N VAL A 755 -19.74 -14.00 19.51
CA VAL A 755 -20.32 -14.58 20.73
C VAL A 755 -20.43 -13.48 21.76
N ASN A 756 -21.59 -13.33 22.41
CA ASN A 756 -21.83 -12.34 23.45
C ASN A 756 -22.44 -13.01 24.66
N GLY A 757 -22.17 -12.52 25.84
CA GLY A 757 -22.77 -13.07 27.05
C GLY A 757 -22.71 -12.12 28.23
N ASN A 758 -23.41 -12.49 29.27
CA ASN A 758 -23.35 -11.82 30.57
C ASN A 758 -22.80 -12.82 31.60
N TYR A 759 -22.00 -12.32 32.51
CA TYR A 759 -21.55 -13.07 33.70
C TYR A 759 -21.67 -12.16 34.90
N GLY A 760 -22.70 -12.39 35.71
CA GLY A 760 -23.07 -11.46 36.77
C GLY A 760 -23.41 -10.07 36.20
N ALA A 761 -22.76 -9.04 36.69
CA ALA A 761 -22.86 -7.67 36.19
C ALA A 761 -22.01 -7.40 34.95
N ALA A 762 -21.08 -8.30 34.61
CA ALA A 762 -20.19 -8.11 33.48
C ALA A 762 -20.84 -8.55 32.16
N LYS A 763 -20.51 -7.83 31.10
CA LYS A 763 -20.81 -8.19 29.70
C LYS A 763 -19.52 -8.59 29.00
N TRP A 764 -19.56 -9.66 28.23
CA TRP A 764 -18.44 -10.08 27.46
C TRP A 764 -18.83 -10.34 26.00
N SER A 765 -17.88 -10.15 25.11
CA SER A 765 -18.03 -10.51 23.70
C SER A 765 -16.72 -11.10 23.18
N ALA A 766 -16.84 -12.07 22.30
CA ALA A 766 -15.72 -12.65 21.57
C ALA A 766 -16.05 -12.67 20.09
N SER A 767 -15.07 -12.38 19.24
CA SER A 767 -15.25 -12.46 17.79
C SER A 767 -13.99 -12.94 17.08
N ILE A 768 -14.19 -13.61 15.94
CA ILE A 768 -13.17 -13.95 14.98
C ILE A 768 -13.65 -13.51 13.59
N ASP A 769 -12.79 -12.81 12.86
CA ASP A 769 -12.90 -12.57 11.42
C ASP A 769 -11.70 -13.25 10.75
N GLY A 770 -11.94 -14.25 9.91
CA GLY A 770 -10.91 -15.06 9.26
C GLY A 770 -11.15 -15.19 7.76
N THR A 771 -10.07 -15.19 6.99
CA THR A 771 -10.08 -15.46 5.55
C THR A 771 -9.11 -16.59 5.23
N TYR A 772 -9.63 -17.67 4.67
CA TYR A 772 -8.86 -18.78 4.12
C TYR A 772 -8.80 -18.66 2.59
N LEU A 773 -7.63 -18.37 2.08
CA LEU A 773 -7.37 -18.31 0.64
C LEU A 773 -7.05 -19.72 0.15
N ASN A 774 -8.00 -20.32 -0.53
CA ASN A 774 -7.86 -21.71 -1.02
C ASN A 774 -6.89 -21.79 -2.20
N SER A 775 -7.00 -20.85 -3.15
CA SER A 775 -6.19 -20.82 -4.37
C SER A 775 -6.13 -19.41 -4.95
N PHE A 776 -4.97 -19.02 -5.43
CA PHE A 776 -4.73 -17.87 -6.29
C PHE A 776 -3.89 -18.34 -7.47
N LYS A 777 -4.53 -18.51 -8.63
CA LYS A 777 -3.88 -18.99 -9.85
C LYS A 777 -3.90 -17.88 -10.90
N ALA A 778 -2.74 -17.66 -11.55
CA ALA A 778 -2.63 -16.72 -12.65
C ALA A 778 -1.79 -17.30 -13.79
N HIS A 779 -1.95 -16.73 -14.97
CA HIS A 779 -1.08 -16.99 -16.13
C HIS A 779 -0.89 -15.68 -16.91
N LEU A 780 0.35 -15.46 -17.34
CA LEU A 780 0.73 -14.26 -18.06
C LEU A 780 0.26 -14.29 -19.51
N LEU A 781 0.52 -15.40 -20.19
CA LEU A 781 0.20 -15.61 -21.60
C LEU A 781 -0.92 -16.64 -21.75
N GLU A 782 -1.78 -16.47 -22.78
CA GLU A 782 -3.01 -17.29 -22.98
C GLU A 782 -2.75 -18.79 -23.05
N ASN A 783 -1.62 -19.17 -23.61
CA ASN A 783 -1.26 -20.58 -23.81
C ASN A 783 -0.45 -21.20 -22.64
N GLN A 784 -0.23 -20.44 -21.57
CA GLN A 784 0.48 -20.93 -20.40
C GLN A 784 -0.47 -21.63 -19.42
N PRO A 785 0.00 -22.66 -18.68
CA PRO A 785 -0.76 -23.22 -17.58
C PRO A 785 -0.89 -22.19 -16.44
N PHE A 786 -1.95 -22.33 -15.65
CA PHE A 786 -2.11 -21.54 -14.44
C PHE A 786 -1.05 -21.95 -13.39
N THR A 787 -0.35 -20.97 -12.87
CA THR A 787 0.57 -21.12 -11.72
C THR A 787 -0.13 -20.76 -10.41
N GLU A 788 0.02 -21.58 -9.38
CA GLU A 788 -0.51 -21.33 -8.03
C GLU A 788 0.45 -20.44 -7.25
N TYR A 789 -0.06 -19.38 -6.60
CA TYR A 789 0.74 -18.41 -5.85
C TYR A 789 0.45 -18.41 -4.34
N VAL A 790 -0.54 -19.18 -3.86
CA VAL A 790 -0.90 -19.17 -2.43
C VAL A 790 0.15 -19.84 -1.58
N GLY A 791 0.66 -19.09 -0.61
CA GLY A 791 1.63 -19.57 0.37
C GLY A 791 3.06 -19.61 -0.17
N GLU A 792 3.34 -18.92 -1.28
CA GLU A 792 4.68 -18.78 -1.84
C GLU A 792 5.04 -17.30 -2.02
N PHE A 793 6.32 -16.98 -1.87
CA PHE A 793 6.84 -15.67 -2.23
C PHE A 793 6.72 -15.47 -3.75
N GLY A 794 6.01 -14.39 -4.14
CA GLY A 794 5.83 -14.06 -5.54
C GLY A 794 6.93 -13.14 -6.06
N ASN A 795 7.46 -13.42 -7.25
CA ASN A 795 8.32 -12.57 -8.03
C ASN A 795 7.81 -12.49 -9.48
N GLY A 796 8.42 -11.66 -10.34
CA GLY A 796 7.93 -11.46 -11.71
C GLY A 796 6.71 -10.53 -11.77
N SER A 797 5.85 -10.71 -12.76
CA SER A 797 4.66 -9.88 -12.98
C SER A 797 3.55 -10.05 -11.91
N PHE A 798 3.64 -11.10 -11.08
CA PHE A 798 2.73 -11.39 -9.96
C PHE A 798 3.50 -11.39 -8.64
N THR A 799 3.76 -10.20 -8.09
CA THR A 799 4.69 -9.99 -6.97
C THR A 799 4.03 -9.95 -5.59
N ASP A 800 2.70 -10.03 -5.48
CA ASP A 800 2.01 -9.99 -4.20
C ASP A 800 2.22 -11.29 -3.41
N LEU A 801 2.17 -11.19 -2.09
CA LEU A 801 2.21 -12.34 -1.20
C LEU A 801 0.79 -12.75 -0.79
N TYR A 802 0.38 -13.94 -1.25
CA TYR A 802 -0.94 -14.51 -0.99
C TYR A 802 -0.86 -15.53 0.14
N VAL A 803 -1.00 -15.07 1.39
CA VAL A 803 -0.99 -15.98 2.55
C VAL A 803 -2.28 -16.79 2.63
N ARG A 804 -2.19 -18.08 3.00
CA ARG A 804 -3.31 -19.00 2.99
C ARG A 804 -4.36 -18.71 4.07
N TRP A 805 -3.95 -18.32 5.29
CA TRP A 805 -4.84 -18.05 6.40
C TRP A 805 -4.45 -16.78 7.14
N LYS A 806 -5.42 -15.91 7.34
CA LYS A 806 -5.34 -14.73 8.21
C LYS A 806 -6.59 -14.65 9.07
N HIS A 807 -6.42 -14.24 10.31
CA HIS A 807 -7.57 -13.89 11.14
C HIS A 807 -7.24 -12.77 12.13
N TYR A 808 -8.30 -12.09 12.52
CA TYR A 808 -8.33 -11.17 13.65
C TYR A 808 -9.36 -11.67 14.66
N ALA A 809 -8.91 -11.96 15.88
CA ALA A 809 -9.77 -12.39 16.97
C ALA A 809 -9.70 -11.37 18.10
N LYS A 810 -10.81 -11.16 18.80
CA LYS A 810 -10.85 -10.31 19.99
C LYS A 810 -11.82 -10.85 21.01
N VAL A 811 -11.48 -10.59 22.29
CA VAL A 811 -12.36 -10.81 23.45
C VAL A 811 -12.43 -9.51 24.22
N THR A 812 -13.63 -9.03 24.49
CA THR A 812 -13.86 -7.82 25.27
C THR A 812 -14.69 -8.18 26.51
N TRP A 813 -14.23 -7.74 27.67
CA TRP A 813 -14.89 -7.85 28.96
C TRP A 813 -15.25 -6.45 29.46
N THR A 814 -16.50 -6.21 29.81
CA THR A 814 -16.96 -4.91 30.30
C THR A 814 -17.69 -5.10 31.63
N GLU A 815 -17.21 -4.41 32.66
CA GLU A 815 -17.79 -4.44 34.00
C GLU A 815 -17.74 -3.05 34.67
N GLY A 816 -18.87 -2.52 34.98
CA GLY A 816 -18.97 -1.14 35.47
C GLY A 816 -18.36 -0.16 34.47
N PRO A 817 -17.45 0.73 34.92
CA PRO A 817 -16.80 1.71 34.05
C PRO A 817 -15.60 1.14 33.26
N TRP A 818 -15.24 -0.13 33.45
CA TRP A 818 -14.11 -0.77 32.80
C TRP A 818 -14.51 -1.59 31.59
N SER A 819 -13.73 -1.47 30.52
CA SER A 819 -13.80 -2.35 29.35
C SER A 819 -12.40 -2.78 28.97
N THR A 820 -12.10 -4.08 29.05
CA THR A 820 -10.81 -4.65 28.69
C THR A 820 -10.93 -5.49 27.44
N THR A 821 -10.03 -5.30 26.48
CA THR A 821 -10.00 -6.05 25.21
C THR A 821 -8.64 -6.70 25.00
N LEU A 822 -8.64 -8.01 24.81
CA LEU A 822 -7.51 -8.78 24.29
C LEU A 822 -7.79 -9.09 22.82
N SER A 823 -6.85 -8.77 21.93
CA SER A 823 -6.98 -9.11 20.51
C SER A 823 -5.75 -9.88 20.01
N GLN A 824 -5.98 -10.70 19.00
CA GLN A 824 -4.97 -11.49 18.30
C GLN A 824 -5.07 -11.23 16.80
N ARG A 825 -3.93 -10.94 16.16
CA ARG A 825 -3.77 -10.92 14.70
C ARG A 825 -2.84 -12.08 14.31
N TYR A 826 -3.31 -12.95 13.46
CA TYR A 826 -2.54 -14.09 12.97
C TYR A 826 -2.40 -14.05 11.45
N THR A 827 -1.19 -14.33 10.97
CA THR A 827 -0.86 -14.51 9.56
C THR A 827 -0.07 -15.81 9.41
N GLN A 828 -0.55 -16.72 8.58
CA GLN A 828 0.13 -17.99 8.31
C GLN A 828 1.45 -17.77 7.61
N GLY A 829 2.43 -18.62 7.86
CA GLY A 829 3.72 -18.64 7.17
C GLY A 829 3.59 -19.06 5.70
N TYR A 830 4.66 -18.86 4.96
CA TYR A 830 4.74 -19.10 3.52
C TYR A 830 6.11 -19.68 3.14
N LYS A 831 6.25 -20.09 1.89
CA LYS A 831 7.53 -20.51 1.31
C LYS A 831 8.22 -19.30 0.70
N ASP A 832 9.45 -19.06 1.12
CA ASP A 832 10.30 -17.95 0.70
C ASP A 832 10.98 -18.21 -0.65
N GLU A 833 11.60 -17.19 -1.20
CA GLU A 833 12.48 -17.31 -2.35
C GLU A 833 13.70 -18.16 -2.00
N VAL A 834 14.09 -19.02 -2.93
CA VAL A 834 15.30 -19.82 -2.80
C VAL A 834 16.46 -19.04 -3.42
N PRO A 835 17.65 -19.02 -2.81
CA PRO A 835 18.83 -18.39 -3.41
C PRO A 835 19.06 -18.85 -4.85
N LEU A 836 19.45 -17.91 -5.72
CA LEU A 836 19.63 -18.15 -7.15
C LEU A 836 20.76 -19.13 -7.47
N GLY A 837 21.78 -19.18 -6.61
CA GLY A 837 22.94 -20.04 -6.76
C GLY A 837 22.92 -21.27 -5.85
N THR A 838 24.05 -21.54 -5.17
CA THR A 838 24.19 -22.66 -4.26
C THR A 838 23.39 -22.42 -2.98
N VAL A 839 22.43 -23.26 -2.72
CA VAL A 839 21.63 -23.21 -1.49
C VAL A 839 22.50 -23.66 -0.31
N PRO A 840 22.57 -22.91 0.79
CA PRO A 840 23.36 -23.28 1.96
C PRO A 840 22.86 -24.57 2.59
N PRO A 841 23.77 -25.42 3.15
CA PRO A 841 23.36 -26.60 3.90
C PRO A 841 22.43 -26.25 5.07
N GLY A 842 21.26 -26.91 5.15
CA GLY A 842 20.26 -26.62 6.20
C GLY A 842 19.38 -25.39 5.94
N PHE A 843 19.45 -24.79 4.76
CA PHE A 843 18.53 -23.72 4.38
C PHE A 843 17.07 -24.21 4.42
N ASP A 844 16.23 -23.48 5.17
CA ASP A 844 14.79 -23.73 5.23
C ASP A 844 14.04 -22.57 4.55
N PRO A 845 13.41 -22.79 3.40
CA PRO A 845 12.64 -21.76 2.71
C PRO A 845 11.31 -21.43 3.42
N LYS A 846 11.04 -22.07 4.55
CA LYS A 846 9.76 -21.88 5.25
C LYS A 846 9.82 -20.67 6.17
N VAL A 847 9.09 -19.61 5.82
CA VAL A 847 8.84 -18.48 6.70
C VAL A 847 7.76 -18.84 7.73
N LYS A 848 8.06 -18.62 9.00
CA LYS A 848 7.16 -18.95 10.11
C LYS A 848 5.90 -18.08 10.09
N SER A 849 4.83 -18.57 10.72
CA SER A 849 3.63 -17.76 10.99
C SER A 849 3.95 -16.61 11.93
N TYR A 850 3.17 -15.54 11.82
CA TYR A 850 3.30 -14.35 12.62
C TYR A 850 2.03 -14.10 13.44
N THR A 851 2.18 -13.97 14.76
CA THR A 851 1.07 -13.77 15.69
C THR A 851 1.35 -12.58 16.60
N LEU A 852 0.45 -11.62 16.62
CA LEU A 852 0.49 -10.46 17.51
C LEU A 852 -0.68 -10.51 18.47
N TYR A 853 -0.42 -10.23 19.75
CA TYR A 853 -1.43 -10.02 20.77
C TYR A 853 -1.39 -8.58 21.26
N ASN A 854 -2.56 -7.94 21.36
CA ASN A 854 -2.70 -6.60 21.91
C ASN A 854 -3.67 -6.64 23.09
N LEU A 855 -3.37 -5.88 24.12
CA LEU A 855 -4.21 -5.71 25.29
C LEU A 855 -4.54 -4.24 25.47
N SER A 856 -5.80 -3.91 25.72
CA SER A 856 -6.23 -2.55 26.06
C SER A 856 -7.27 -2.56 27.16
N ALA A 857 -7.29 -1.51 27.96
CA ALA A 857 -8.29 -1.27 28.98
C ALA A 857 -8.77 0.17 28.91
N THR A 858 -10.08 0.36 28.85
CA THR A 858 -10.75 1.66 28.83
C THR A 858 -11.48 1.87 30.16
N TYR A 859 -11.30 3.04 30.74
CA TYR A 859 -12.02 3.51 31.92
C TYR A 859 -12.89 4.70 31.58
N THR A 860 -14.19 4.61 31.91
CA THR A 860 -15.21 5.64 31.63
C THR A 860 -15.90 6.16 32.91
N GLY A 861 -15.33 5.89 34.08
CA GLY A 861 -15.94 6.27 35.37
C GLY A 861 -15.72 7.75 35.76
N PHE A 862 -14.97 8.50 35.03
CA PHE A 862 -14.85 9.95 35.23
C PHE A 862 -15.94 10.69 34.45
N ASN A 863 -16.47 11.78 35.03
CA ASN A 863 -17.34 12.67 34.29
C ASN A 863 -16.55 13.31 33.12
N HIS A 864 -17.12 13.27 31.91
CA HIS A 864 -16.54 13.84 30.72
C HIS A 864 -15.20 13.28 30.22
N ILE A 865 -14.54 12.38 30.96
CA ILE A 865 -13.25 11.84 30.58
C ILE A 865 -13.33 10.32 30.38
N SER A 866 -12.84 9.83 29.27
CA SER A 866 -12.50 8.42 29.11
C SER A 866 -11.00 8.25 28.84
N ILE A 867 -10.41 7.23 29.47
CA ILE A 867 -8.99 6.92 29.34
C ILE A 867 -8.85 5.50 28.83
N THR A 868 -8.10 5.30 27.77
CA THR A 868 -7.74 3.99 27.25
C THR A 868 -6.23 3.81 27.29
N GLY A 869 -5.76 2.86 28.08
CA GLY A 869 -4.38 2.39 28.08
C GLY A 869 -4.24 1.07 27.36
N GLY A 870 -3.11 0.83 26.69
CA GLY A 870 -2.91 -0.44 25.98
C GLY A 870 -1.46 -0.80 25.75
N ILE A 871 -1.27 -2.06 25.37
CA ILE A 871 0.02 -2.62 24.95
C ILE A 871 -0.23 -3.33 23.62
N LYS A 872 0.36 -2.81 22.56
CA LYS A 872 0.42 -3.46 21.24
C LYS A 872 1.62 -4.41 21.22
N ASN A 873 1.46 -5.53 20.51
CA ASN A 873 2.46 -6.60 20.49
C ASN A 873 2.94 -7.00 21.90
N LEU A 874 2.01 -7.47 22.72
CA LEU A 874 2.18 -7.77 24.15
C LEU A 874 3.41 -8.63 24.45
N PHE A 875 3.77 -9.55 23.57
CA PHE A 875 4.89 -10.47 23.75
C PHE A 875 6.18 -10.03 23.03
N ASP A 876 6.21 -8.81 22.44
CA ASP A 876 7.33 -8.29 21.66
C ASP A 876 7.78 -9.23 20.54
N THR A 877 6.81 -9.87 19.88
CA THR A 877 7.05 -10.83 18.80
C THR A 877 7.70 -10.12 17.63
N LYS A 878 8.88 -10.59 17.22
CA LYS A 878 9.61 -10.06 16.06
C LYS A 878 9.00 -10.60 14.76
N PRO A 879 9.08 -9.84 13.65
CA PRO A 879 8.75 -10.36 12.32
C PRO A 879 9.50 -11.66 12.01
N PRO A 880 8.89 -12.63 11.32
CA PRO A 880 9.57 -13.84 10.94
C PRO A 880 10.69 -13.54 9.93
N PHE A 881 11.78 -14.32 10.02
CA PHE A 881 12.90 -14.18 9.10
C PHE A 881 12.51 -14.62 7.69
N THR A 882 13.00 -13.89 6.69
CA THR A 882 12.97 -14.24 5.27
C THR A 882 14.35 -14.04 4.65
N ALA A 883 14.66 -14.79 3.60
CA ALA A 883 15.95 -14.74 2.90
C ALA A 883 15.88 -13.97 1.56
N HIS A 884 14.71 -13.52 1.13
CA HIS A 884 14.58 -12.78 -0.13
C HIS A 884 15.33 -11.44 -0.10
N ASN A 885 15.65 -10.94 -1.28
CA ASN A 885 16.40 -9.70 -1.45
C ASN A 885 15.59 -8.50 -0.92
N VAL A 886 16.27 -7.59 -0.24
CA VAL A 886 15.70 -6.31 0.25
C VAL A 886 15.05 -5.48 -0.88
N ASP A 887 15.56 -5.60 -2.11
CA ASP A 887 15.05 -4.88 -3.28
C ASP A 887 13.64 -5.34 -3.70
N ASP A 888 13.21 -6.54 -3.30
CA ASP A 888 11.92 -7.09 -3.73
C ASP A 888 10.75 -6.57 -2.88
N VAL A 889 10.93 -6.45 -1.56
CA VAL A 889 9.85 -6.04 -0.65
C VAL A 889 10.26 -5.04 0.43
N GLY A 890 11.45 -4.46 0.32
CA GLY A 890 11.91 -3.40 1.22
C GLY A 890 12.23 -3.83 2.65
N GLY A 891 12.56 -5.11 2.87
CA GLY A 891 12.94 -5.61 4.18
C GLY A 891 14.25 -6.42 4.13
N THR A 892 15.17 -6.19 5.07
CA THR A 892 16.36 -7.02 5.23
C THR A 892 16.11 -8.06 6.29
N GLY A 893 15.96 -9.33 5.89
CA GLY A 893 15.67 -10.43 6.79
C GLY A 893 14.22 -10.47 7.32
N TRP A 894 13.32 -9.70 6.77
CA TRP A 894 11.88 -9.67 7.12
C TRP A 894 11.04 -9.11 5.97
N ASP A 895 9.73 -9.37 5.98
CA ASP A 895 8.79 -8.93 4.95
C ASP A 895 7.76 -7.95 5.52
N ALA A 896 7.75 -6.73 5.00
CA ALA A 896 6.84 -5.66 5.42
C ALA A 896 5.35 -5.95 5.12
N ARG A 897 5.05 -6.89 4.21
CA ARG A 897 3.69 -7.33 3.91
C ARG A 897 3.09 -8.20 5.03
N VAL A 898 3.93 -8.77 5.88
CA VAL A 898 3.52 -9.69 6.97
C VAL A 898 3.85 -9.11 8.33
N GLY A 899 5.06 -8.57 8.51
CA GLY A 899 5.61 -8.16 9.80
C GLY A 899 5.30 -6.71 10.17
N ASP A 900 5.11 -6.44 11.45
CA ASP A 900 5.12 -5.09 12.01
C ASP A 900 6.51 -4.81 12.60
N PRO A 901 7.28 -3.84 12.08
CA PRO A 901 8.64 -3.60 12.52
C PRO A 901 8.72 -2.84 13.87
N ARG A 902 7.60 -2.34 14.38
CA ARG A 902 7.60 -1.45 15.56
C ARG A 902 7.91 -2.19 16.86
N GLY A 903 7.61 -3.51 16.95
CA GLY A 903 7.74 -4.28 18.17
C GLY A 903 6.69 -3.89 19.21
N ARG A 904 6.98 -4.12 20.49
CA ARG A 904 6.06 -3.75 21.59
C ARG A 904 5.93 -2.23 21.69
N ALA A 905 4.67 -1.76 21.82
CA ALA A 905 4.37 -0.35 22.01
C ALA A 905 3.31 -0.15 23.10
N PHE A 906 3.47 0.92 23.87
CA PHE A 906 2.54 1.33 24.92
C PHE A 906 1.67 2.46 24.39
N THR A 907 0.35 2.32 24.55
CA THR A 907 -0.62 3.31 24.06
C THR A 907 -1.36 3.96 25.20
N LEU A 908 -1.62 5.24 25.06
CA LEU A 908 -2.49 6.01 25.95
C LEU A 908 -3.37 6.92 25.10
N SER A 909 -4.68 6.82 25.31
CA SER A 909 -5.68 7.75 24.75
C SER A 909 -6.45 8.41 25.88
N VAL A 910 -6.57 9.71 25.81
CA VAL A 910 -7.44 10.50 26.71
C VAL A 910 -8.45 11.22 25.83
N ASN A 911 -9.71 10.99 26.12
CA ASN A 911 -10.83 11.62 25.45
C ASN A 911 -11.61 12.47 26.46
N TYR A 912 -11.80 13.75 26.15
CA TYR A 912 -12.55 14.69 26.96
C TYR A 912 -13.78 15.16 26.17
N LYS A 913 -14.96 15.00 26.79
CA LYS A 913 -16.25 15.50 26.24
C LYS A 913 -16.73 16.69 27.05
N PHE A 914 -17.00 17.77 26.35
CA PHE A 914 -17.54 19.01 26.93
C PHE A 914 -19.04 18.93 27.09
#